data_0b6ad5f0be7b26c0e8ef572a005e7b94
#
_entry.id   0b6ad5f0be7b26c0e8ef572a005e7b94
#
_cell.length_a   1.000
_cell.length_b   1.000
_cell.length_c   1.000
_cell.angle_alpha   90.00
_cell.angle_beta   90.00
_cell.angle_gamma   90.00
#
_symmetry.space_group_name_H-M   'P 1'
#
loop_
_entity.id
_entity.type
_entity.pdbx_description
1 polymer ?
#
loop_
_entity_poly.entity_id
_entity_poly.type
_entity_poly.pdbx_seq_one_letter_code
_entity_poly.pdbx_strand_id
1 'polypeptide(L)'
;MKGNIFFVGNRSFVLRLLILVLCAAMSVSAFYSDEVANAAKDTELRGVWVSTVANIDYPTKATTDSSALKSELDTLLDNCSDMGFNAIFFQVRPCGDAFYNSSIFPWSRYLTGTQGVAPSDGFDPLAYVIEGAHSRGMQLHAWINPYRITNSAADNSRLSANNPAVINPALVLTDSNGKMYYNPGDQASINLIVDGAAEIVENYDVDGLHMDDYFYPDASFNDDGTYSYFKSEFPDKGAWRRHNVDTLVKTLDEKLHSIKPEIQFGISPRGIWANKSDMAEGSDTAGGGSYTTIYADSRGWVKNGWVDYIMPQIYWNIGYEIADYTVLCNWWSDVVNGTDVKLYIGEGAYRTTTSALAAWSGENGTNELRTHVLNGRNNPNISGYCFFTYNNFLANSSIYALMQELHTTDAAPPKGVIEASGDAPAITETPEISEQETSDIPGISESVVPAAPEIPSISDGSLSSNQTSDGEYKNKFTDMDKYWWAMDAVNELASKGIIKGRSETTFDPDAYITRADNTVLLLRVLDKTAEFSENFADVYEGSYYYNEIGAAKVLGIASGVGNNCFDPDAVVMRQDMATLAYRVLTQEGLLTSIPNTAVLNVFTDAAQIDFYAREAMAACVDAGLMSGYGDNTINPKGNASRVEVALFIHRISQMIK
;
A
#
# COMPACT_ATOMS: atom_id res chain seq x y z
N MET A 1 -73.65 47.47 -53.51
CA MET A 1 -72.34 47.00 -54.01
C MET A 1 -71.48 46.84 -52.78
N LYS A 2 -71.21 45.57 -52.40
CA LYS A 2 -70.37 45.22 -51.20
C LYS A 2 -68.94 45.00 -51.72
N GLY A 3 -68.00 45.83 -51.28
CA GLY A 3 -66.58 45.64 -51.54
C GLY A 3 -65.92 44.74 -50.46
N ASN A 4 -65.43 43.59 -50.89
CA ASN A 4 -64.62 42.72 -50.07
C ASN A 4 -63.17 43.21 -50.08
N ILE A 5 -62.65 43.65 -48.91
CA ILE A 5 -61.24 43.93 -48.71
C ILE A 5 -60.57 42.63 -48.30
N PHE A 6 -59.72 42.06 -49.15
CA PHE A 6 -58.85 40.92 -48.84
C PHE A 6 -57.62 41.42 -48.06
N PHE A 7 -57.54 41.06 -46.82
CA PHE A 7 -56.29 41.18 -46.00
C PHE A 7 -55.38 40.04 -46.42
N VAL A 8 -54.43 40.26 -47.34
CA VAL A 8 -53.29 39.38 -47.54
C VAL A 8 -52.24 39.80 -46.50
N GLY A 9 -52.42 39.33 -45.26
CA GLY A 9 -51.49 39.62 -44.17
C GLY A 9 -50.33 38.67 -44.17
N ASN A 10 -49.21 39.13 -44.50
CA ASN A 10 -47.87 39.04 -43.90
C ASN A 10 -47.44 37.71 -43.17
N ARG A 11 -47.82 36.55 -43.72
CA ARG A 11 -47.28 35.26 -43.22
C ARG A 11 -45.74 35.20 -43.38
N SER A 12 -45.20 35.84 -44.44
CA SER A 12 -43.73 35.87 -44.66
C SER A 12 -42.96 36.74 -43.62
N PHE A 13 -43.61 37.82 -43.16
CA PHE A 13 -43.00 38.72 -42.14
C PHE A 13 -42.96 38.05 -40.73
N VAL A 14 -44.04 37.39 -40.31
CA VAL A 14 -44.13 36.66 -39.05
C VAL A 14 -43.20 35.48 -39.04
N LEU A 15 -43.04 34.74 -40.14
CA LEU A 15 -42.15 33.64 -40.31
C LEU A 15 -40.68 34.10 -40.21
N ARG A 16 -40.34 35.23 -40.87
CA ARG A 16 -38.96 35.80 -40.76
C ARG A 16 -38.65 36.35 -39.36
N LEU A 17 -39.63 36.92 -38.68
CA LEU A 17 -39.47 37.36 -37.28
C LEU A 17 -39.31 36.18 -36.33
N LEU A 18 -40.05 35.09 -36.52
CA LEU A 18 -39.92 33.85 -35.76
C LEU A 18 -38.53 33.18 -35.98
N ILE A 19 -38.05 33.15 -37.23
CA ILE A 19 -36.71 32.62 -37.54
C ILE A 19 -35.62 33.50 -36.91
N LEU A 20 -35.74 34.82 -36.96
CA LEU A 20 -34.80 35.73 -36.28
C LEU A 20 -34.80 35.59 -34.75
N VAL A 21 -35.97 35.40 -34.15
CA VAL A 21 -36.08 35.16 -32.69
C VAL A 21 -35.54 33.79 -32.34
N LEU A 22 -35.77 32.74 -33.15
CA LEU A 22 -35.16 31.42 -32.93
C LEU A 22 -33.65 31.44 -33.13
N CYS A 23 -33.11 32.14 -34.12
CA CYS A 23 -31.69 32.30 -34.33
C CYS A 23 -31.05 33.13 -33.20
N ALA A 24 -31.71 34.18 -32.70
CA ALA A 24 -31.25 34.93 -31.54
C ALA A 24 -31.32 34.10 -30.26
N ALA A 25 -32.37 33.30 -30.07
CA ALA A 25 -32.45 32.37 -28.90
C ALA A 25 -31.42 31.26 -28.97
N MET A 26 -31.11 30.72 -30.17
CA MET A 26 -30.03 29.73 -30.32
C MET A 26 -28.64 30.36 -30.13
N SER A 27 -28.41 31.59 -30.60
CA SER A 27 -27.14 32.28 -30.30
C SER A 27 -26.99 32.66 -28.84
N VAL A 28 -28.06 33.09 -28.16
CA VAL A 28 -28.02 33.37 -26.73
C VAL A 28 -27.82 32.08 -25.92
N SER A 29 -28.44 30.95 -26.33
CA SER A 29 -28.20 29.66 -25.66
C SER A 29 -26.79 29.12 -25.93
N ALA A 30 -26.22 29.36 -27.10
CA ALA A 30 -24.82 28.99 -27.39
C ALA A 30 -23.82 29.85 -26.58
N PHE A 31 -24.06 31.18 -26.50
CA PHE A 31 -23.25 32.05 -25.64
C PHE A 31 -23.39 31.70 -24.15
N TYR A 32 -24.59 31.35 -23.68
CA TYR A 32 -24.83 30.94 -22.31
C TYR A 32 -24.20 29.57 -22.01
N SER A 33 -24.20 28.64 -22.96
CA SER A 33 -23.52 27.33 -22.78
C SER A 33 -22.00 27.47 -22.79
N ASP A 34 -21.44 28.37 -23.62
CA ASP A 34 -20.00 28.62 -23.66
C ASP A 34 -19.51 29.39 -22.41
N GLU A 35 -20.28 30.33 -21.87
CA GLU A 35 -19.93 31.02 -20.62
C GLU A 35 -20.02 30.10 -19.41
N VAL A 36 -21.03 29.22 -19.36
CA VAL A 36 -21.15 28.22 -18.26
C VAL A 36 -20.08 27.14 -18.38
N ALA A 37 -19.71 26.72 -19.59
CA ALA A 37 -18.65 25.75 -19.83
C ALA A 37 -17.24 26.30 -19.48
N ASN A 38 -17.03 27.61 -19.60
CA ASN A 38 -15.77 28.27 -19.25
C ASN A 38 -15.66 28.62 -17.76
N ALA A 39 -16.77 28.62 -16.99
CA ALA A 39 -16.70 28.89 -15.58
C ALA A 39 -15.98 27.73 -14.84
N ALA A 40 -14.83 28.01 -14.28
CA ALA A 40 -14.19 27.08 -13.34
C ALA A 40 -15.13 26.83 -12.16
N LYS A 41 -15.10 25.61 -11.61
CA LYS A 41 -15.82 25.28 -10.39
C LYS A 41 -15.17 26.02 -9.21
N ASP A 42 -15.94 26.38 -8.19
CA ASP A 42 -15.41 27.00 -6.97
C ASP A 42 -14.34 26.13 -6.29
N THR A 43 -14.47 24.80 -6.45
CA THR A 43 -13.46 23.81 -6.09
C THR A 43 -13.12 22.95 -7.31
N GLU A 44 -11.87 22.99 -7.76
CA GLU A 44 -11.35 22.23 -8.90
C GLU A 44 -9.91 21.85 -8.63
N LEU A 45 -9.56 20.56 -8.67
CA LEU A 45 -8.17 20.15 -8.67
C LEU A 45 -7.52 20.54 -10.01
N ARG A 46 -6.45 21.30 -9.95
CA ARG A 46 -5.59 21.69 -11.08
C ARG A 46 -4.20 21.15 -10.81
N GLY A 47 -4.01 19.86 -11.09
CA GLY A 47 -2.83 19.12 -10.72
C GLY A 47 -1.80 19.01 -11.84
N VAL A 48 -0.55 18.85 -11.46
CA VAL A 48 0.54 18.48 -12.36
C VAL A 48 1.40 17.39 -11.72
N TRP A 49 1.74 16.37 -12.50
CA TRP A 49 2.74 15.38 -12.09
C TRP A 49 4.15 15.90 -12.32
N VAL A 50 5.00 15.74 -11.30
CA VAL A 50 6.44 15.98 -11.35
C VAL A 50 7.15 14.64 -11.15
N SER A 51 7.65 14.09 -12.25
CA SER A 51 8.29 12.77 -12.27
C SER A 51 9.78 12.88 -12.03
N THR A 52 10.29 12.10 -11.07
CA THR A 52 11.72 12.05 -10.72
C THR A 52 12.43 10.84 -11.31
N VAL A 53 11.70 9.78 -11.69
CA VAL A 53 12.28 8.60 -12.34
C VAL A 53 13.00 9.01 -13.62
N ALA A 54 14.20 8.50 -13.80
CA ALA A 54 15.02 8.80 -14.98
C ALA A 54 15.24 10.29 -15.23
N ASN A 55 15.05 11.15 -14.21
CA ASN A 55 15.20 12.59 -14.29
C ASN A 55 14.29 13.23 -15.37
N ILE A 56 13.03 12.76 -15.45
CA ILE A 56 12.06 13.28 -16.44
C ILE A 56 11.78 14.75 -16.17
N ASP A 57 11.39 15.11 -14.94
CA ASP A 57 11.06 16.50 -14.60
C ASP A 57 12.03 17.09 -13.57
N TYR A 58 12.43 16.32 -12.53
CA TYR A 58 13.27 16.80 -11.45
C TYR A 58 14.16 15.69 -10.85
N PRO A 59 15.42 16.00 -10.47
CA PRO A 59 16.19 17.12 -11.00
C PRO A 59 16.56 16.86 -12.47
N THR A 60 16.76 17.89 -13.26
CA THR A 60 17.19 17.74 -14.68
C THR A 60 18.52 17.02 -14.80
N LYS A 61 19.34 17.09 -13.75
CA LYS A 61 20.61 16.39 -13.63
C LYS A 61 20.87 16.03 -12.18
N ALA A 62 21.09 14.73 -11.93
CA ALA A 62 21.48 14.24 -10.61
C ALA A 62 22.72 14.97 -10.08
N THR A 63 22.65 15.52 -8.86
CA THR A 63 23.72 16.24 -8.19
C THR A 63 23.56 16.20 -6.68
N THR A 64 24.67 16.30 -5.95
CA THR A 64 24.65 16.49 -4.49
C THR A 64 24.60 17.98 -4.10
N ASP A 65 24.71 18.92 -5.04
CA ASP A 65 24.67 20.35 -4.79
C ASP A 65 23.26 20.80 -4.40
N SER A 66 23.03 21.02 -3.11
CA SER A 66 21.76 21.45 -2.55
C SER A 66 21.29 22.81 -3.09
N SER A 67 22.21 23.73 -3.42
CA SER A 67 21.84 25.02 -3.97
C SER A 67 21.27 24.89 -5.38
N ALA A 68 21.84 24.02 -6.21
CA ALA A 68 21.33 23.73 -7.54
C ALA A 68 19.95 23.05 -7.45
N LEU A 69 19.78 22.06 -6.56
CA LEU A 69 18.53 21.35 -6.35
C LEU A 69 17.40 22.29 -5.89
N LYS A 70 17.68 23.20 -4.94
CA LYS A 70 16.73 24.22 -4.46
C LYS A 70 16.31 25.18 -5.56
N SER A 71 17.26 25.72 -6.30
CA SER A 71 16.99 26.70 -7.38
C SER A 71 16.10 26.08 -8.48
N GLU A 72 16.28 24.79 -8.77
CA GLU A 72 15.45 24.09 -9.72
C GLU A 72 14.02 23.86 -9.20
N LEU A 73 13.85 23.51 -7.92
CA LEU A 73 12.54 23.41 -7.27
C LEU A 73 11.81 24.75 -7.22
N ASP A 74 12.51 25.84 -6.88
CA ASP A 74 11.90 27.18 -6.87
C ASP A 74 11.37 27.55 -8.25
N THR A 75 12.17 27.32 -9.31
CA THR A 75 11.75 27.56 -10.69
C THR A 75 10.54 26.71 -11.08
N LEU A 76 10.53 25.44 -10.69
CA LEU A 76 9.41 24.53 -10.94
C LEU A 76 8.13 25.02 -10.25
N LEU A 77 8.22 25.38 -8.98
CA LEU A 77 7.10 25.87 -8.19
C LEU A 77 6.55 27.19 -8.72
N ASP A 78 7.43 28.12 -9.09
CA ASP A 78 7.05 29.41 -9.68
C ASP A 78 6.31 29.22 -11.02
N ASN A 79 6.81 28.35 -11.89
CA ASN A 79 6.15 28.02 -13.16
C ASN A 79 4.78 27.35 -12.95
N CYS A 80 4.66 26.42 -11.98
CA CYS A 80 3.38 25.79 -11.66
C CYS A 80 2.36 26.81 -11.15
N SER A 81 2.79 27.72 -10.29
CA SER A 81 1.96 28.83 -9.79
C SER A 81 1.56 29.80 -10.91
N ASP A 82 2.47 30.15 -11.83
CA ASP A 82 2.20 31.02 -12.99
C ASP A 82 1.19 30.40 -13.97
N MET A 83 1.18 29.08 -14.11
CA MET A 83 0.17 28.34 -14.86
C MET A 83 -1.16 28.16 -14.10
N GLY A 84 -1.27 28.59 -12.85
CA GLY A 84 -2.46 28.48 -12.01
C GLY A 84 -2.78 27.06 -11.54
N PHE A 85 -1.78 26.18 -11.46
CA PHE A 85 -1.92 24.90 -10.78
C PHE A 85 -2.09 25.11 -9.27
N ASN A 86 -2.88 24.26 -8.62
CA ASN A 86 -3.14 24.31 -7.19
C ASN A 86 -2.78 23.01 -6.46
N ALA A 87 -2.23 22.03 -7.18
CA ALA A 87 -1.74 20.76 -6.60
C ALA A 87 -0.55 20.23 -7.41
N ILE A 88 0.46 19.74 -6.69
CA ILE A 88 1.64 19.08 -7.26
C ILE A 88 1.69 17.63 -6.79
N PHE A 89 1.79 16.70 -7.73
CA PHE A 89 2.00 15.29 -7.49
C PHE A 89 3.48 14.97 -7.69
N PHE A 90 4.25 15.08 -6.61
CA PHE A 90 5.71 14.99 -6.65
C PHE A 90 6.17 13.56 -6.39
N GLN A 91 6.89 12.95 -7.35
CA GLN A 91 7.36 11.57 -7.23
C GLN A 91 8.50 11.45 -6.22
N VAL A 92 8.19 11.04 -5.00
CA VAL A 92 9.14 10.91 -3.88
C VAL A 92 9.77 9.53 -3.77
N ARG A 93 9.11 8.50 -4.35
CA ARG A 93 9.62 7.12 -4.40
C ARG A 93 9.46 6.54 -5.82
N PRO A 94 10.39 6.87 -6.74
CA PRO A 94 10.33 6.40 -8.11
C PRO A 94 10.63 4.89 -8.25
N CYS A 95 11.41 4.34 -7.32
CA CYS A 95 11.88 2.96 -7.25
C CYS A 95 11.94 2.51 -5.78
N GLY A 96 12.72 1.47 -5.47
CA GLY A 96 13.02 1.10 -4.09
C GLY A 96 14.00 2.06 -3.40
N ASP A 97 13.81 3.37 -3.57
CA ASP A 97 14.64 4.45 -3.05
C ASP A 97 13.79 5.72 -2.81
N ALA A 98 14.35 6.75 -2.21
CA ALA A 98 13.61 7.93 -1.74
C ALA A 98 14.24 9.26 -2.14
N PHE A 99 13.42 10.29 -2.32
CA PHE A 99 13.77 11.70 -2.48
C PHE A 99 13.58 12.50 -1.17
N TYR A 100 13.63 11.81 -0.04
CA TYR A 100 13.50 12.37 1.31
C TYR A 100 14.35 11.57 2.28
N ASN A 101 14.55 12.10 3.48
CA ASN A 101 15.36 11.44 4.50
C ASN A 101 14.57 10.27 5.14
N SER A 102 14.59 9.12 4.46
CA SER A 102 13.90 7.92 4.91
C SER A 102 14.80 7.05 5.80
N SER A 103 14.22 6.49 6.85
CA SER A 103 14.85 5.45 7.67
C SER A 103 14.75 4.05 7.04
N ILE A 104 13.86 3.88 6.04
CA ILE A 104 13.54 2.60 5.39
C ILE A 104 14.24 2.49 4.04
N PHE A 105 14.19 3.54 3.21
CA PHE A 105 14.68 3.52 1.83
C PHE A 105 15.94 4.38 1.66
N PRO A 106 16.94 3.93 0.87
CA PRO A 106 18.11 4.74 0.59
C PRO A 106 17.75 5.95 -0.27
N TRP A 107 18.58 7.01 -0.21
CA TRP A 107 18.50 8.13 -1.12
C TRP A 107 18.54 7.68 -2.59
N SER A 108 17.69 8.28 -3.42
CA SER A 108 17.59 7.89 -4.82
C SER A 108 18.83 8.30 -5.63
N ARG A 109 19.28 7.41 -6.50
CA ARG A 109 20.34 7.71 -7.47
C ARG A 109 19.94 8.77 -8.50
N TYR A 110 18.64 8.93 -8.75
CA TYR A 110 18.14 9.97 -9.64
C TYR A 110 18.30 11.38 -9.02
N LEU A 111 18.39 11.48 -7.70
CA LEU A 111 18.64 12.71 -7.00
C LEU A 111 20.13 13.09 -7.02
N THR A 112 21.02 12.17 -6.62
CA THR A 112 22.45 12.48 -6.36
C THR A 112 23.43 11.75 -7.28
N GLY A 113 22.94 10.88 -8.16
CA GLY A 113 23.75 10.08 -9.08
C GLY A 113 24.17 8.71 -8.53
N THR A 114 24.12 8.51 -7.21
CA THR A 114 24.48 7.25 -6.56
C THR A 114 23.45 6.95 -5.46
N GLN A 115 22.85 5.74 -5.50
CA GLN A 115 21.87 5.35 -4.48
C GLN A 115 22.53 5.29 -3.08
N GLY A 116 21.84 5.81 -2.08
CA GLY A 116 22.31 5.87 -0.70
C GLY A 116 23.16 7.09 -0.36
N VAL A 117 23.51 7.94 -1.35
CA VAL A 117 24.24 9.20 -1.12
C VAL A 117 23.24 10.33 -0.95
N ALA A 118 23.29 11.02 0.19
CA ALA A 118 22.45 12.18 0.48
C ALA A 118 22.88 13.42 -0.29
N PRO A 119 21.97 14.41 -0.52
CA PRO A 119 22.36 15.77 -0.90
C PRO A 119 23.25 16.41 0.15
N SER A 120 24.00 17.46 -0.25
CA SER A 120 24.84 18.22 0.68
C SER A 120 24.01 19.02 1.68
N ASP A 121 24.66 19.46 2.76
CA ASP A 121 24.11 20.37 3.77
C ASP A 121 22.81 19.90 4.44
N GLY A 122 22.56 18.56 4.46
CA GLY A 122 21.34 18.00 5.03
C GLY A 122 20.06 18.38 4.30
N PHE A 123 20.14 18.75 3.04
CA PHE A 123 19.00 19.15 2.23
C PHE A 123 18.02 17.98 2.05
N ASP A 124 16.74 18.22 2.38
CA ASP A 124 15.63 17.31 2.15
C ASP A 124 14.69 17.88 1.07
N PRO A 125 14.67 17.30 -0.14
CA PRO A 125 13.83 17.79 -1.23
C PRO A 125 12.33 17.78 -0.91
N LEU A 126 11.83 16.75 -0.17
CA LEU A 126 10.40 16.65 0.14
C LEU A 126 9.98 17.74 1.11
N ALA A 127 10.71 17.95 2.19
CA ALA A 127 10.44 19.03 3.13
C ALA A 127 10.44 20.41 2.41
N TYR A 128 11.42 20.63 1.54
CA TYR A 128 11.56 21.89 0.81
C TYR A 128 10.41 22.14 -0.19
N VAL A 129 10.01 21.11 -0.95
CA VAL A 129 8.95 21.27 -1.95
C VAL A 129 7.57 21.44 -1.30
N ILE A 130 7.33 20.83 -0.12
CA ILE A 130 6.10 21.05 0.67
C ILE A 130 6.00 22.52 1.08
N GLU A 131 7.01 23.05 1.76
CA GLU A 131 7.04 24.46 2.19
C GLU A 131 6.86 25.41 1.00
N GLY A 132 7.57 25.13 -0.08
CA GLY A 132 7.50 25.91 -1.31
C GLY A 132 6.14 25.88 -2.00
N ALA A 133 5.45 24.72 -2.03
CA ALA A 133 4.11 24.56 -2.59
C ALA A 133 3.07 25.28 -1.71
N HIS A 134 3.09 25.02 -0.39
CA HIS A 134 2.17 25.65 0.56
C HIS A 134 2.28 27.17 0.57
N SER A 135 3.50 27.72 0.50
CA SER A 135 3.70 29.17 0.43
C SER A 135 3.09 29.82 -0.82
N ARG A 136 2.83 29.04 -1.87
CA ARG A 136 2.17 29.44 -3.11
C ARG A 136 0.69 29.03 -3.19
N GLY A 137 0.12 28.50 -2.09
CA GLY A 137 -1.27 28.03 -2.03
C GLY A 137 -1.55 26.74 -2.78
N MET A 138 -0.52 25.94 -3.07
CA MET A 138 -0.64 24.65 -3.75
C MET A 138 -0.57 23.50 -2.75
N GLN A 139 -1.39 22.46 -2.94
CA GLN A 139 -1.24 21.17 -2.25
C GLN A 139 -0.02 20.41 -2.77
N LEU A 140 0.56 19.57 -1.91
CA LEU A 140 1.57 18.60 -2.29
C LEU A 140 1.13 17.17 -1.97
N HIS A 141 1.03 16.35 -3.02
CA HIS A 141 0.77 14.93 -2.91
C HIS A 141 2.07 14.15 -3.16
N ALA A 142 2.49 13.36 -2.18
CA ALA A 142 3.66 12.50 -2.31
C ALA A 142 3.33 11.29 -3.20
N TRP A 143 3.95 11.21 -4.38
CA TRP A 143 3.72 10.12 -5.32
C TRP A 143 4.76 9.03 -5.14
N ILE A 144 4.31 7.79 -4.94
CA ILE A 144 5.13 6.58 -4.82
C ILE A 144 4.80 5.55 -5.90
N ASN A 145 5.82 4.86 -6.42
CA ASN A 145 5.64 3.60 -7.12
C ASN A 145 5.72 2.46 -6.10
N PRO A 146 4.67 1.67 -5.88
CA PRO A 146 4.64 0.74 -4.75
C PRO A 146 5.67 -0.40 -4.89
N TYR A 147 5.70 -1.09 -6.02
CA TYR A 147 6.46 -2.36 -6.14
C TYR A 147 7.78 -2.24 -6.89
N ARG A 148 7.99 -1.21 -7.71
CA ARG A 148 9.18 -1.11 -8.56
C ARG A 148 10.44 -0.85 -7.75
N ILE A 149 11.45 -1.76 -7.85
CA ILE A 149 12.76 -1.62 -7.22
C ILE A 149 13.76 -1.00 -8.18
N THR A 150 13.77 -1.45 -9.46
CA THR A 150 14.69 -0.94 -10.49
C THR A 150 13.95 -0.58 -11.77
N ASN A 151 14.44 0.46 -12.47
CA ASN A 151 13.84 0.89 -13.75
C ASN A 151 14.43 0.17 -14.96
N SER A 152 15.59 -0.49 -14.80
CA SER A 152 16.22 -1.33 -15.80
C SER A 152 17.01 -2.46 -15.14
N ALA A 153 17.29 -3.55 -15.88
CA ALA A 153 18.16 -4.63 -15.39
C ALA A 153 19.58 -4.16 -15.04
N ALA A 154 20.08 -3.13 -15.73
CA ALA A 154 21.40 -2.55 -15.44
C ALA A 154 21.48 -1.86 -14.08
N ASP A 155 20.33 -1.49 -13.51
CA ASP A 155 20.26 -0.83 -12.21
C ASP A 155 20.39 -1.81 -11.03
N ASN A 156 20.16 -3.09 -11.26
CA ASN A 156 20.21 -4.13 -10.22
C ASN A 156 21.59 -4.17 -9.50
N SER A 157 22.69 -3.94 -10.24
CA SER A 157 24.03 -3.89 -9.67
C SER A 157 24.41 -2.56 -9.00
N ARG A 158 23.49 -1.58 -9.00
CA ARG A 158 23.69 -0.23 -8.46
C ARG A 158 22.92 0.03 -7.19
N LEU A 159 22.20 -0.99 -6.69
CA LEU A 159 21.49 -0.87 -5.41
C LEU A 159 22.51 -0.73 -4.28
N SER A 160 22.22 0.18 -3.35
CA SER A 160 23.05 0.37 -2.15
C SER A 160 22.86 -0.79 -1.16
N ALA A 161 23.86 -1.01 -0.31
CA ALA A 161 23.83 -2.11 0.67
C ALA A 161 22.68 -2.02 1.68
N ASN A 162 22.17 -0.80 1.94
CA ASN A 162 21.03 -0.54 2.82
C ASN A 162 19.67 -0.54 2.09
N ASN A 163 19.62 -0.91 0.80
CA ASN A 163 18.35 -1.06 0.11
C ASN A 163 17.60 -2.30 0.65
N PRO A 164 16.31 -2.20 0.99
CA PRO A 164 15.52 -3.34 1.49
C PRO A 164 15.57 -4.57 0.56
N ALA A 165 15.67 -4.36 -0.76
CA ALA A 165 15.80 -5.46 -1.72
C ALA A 165 17.16 -6.19 -1.65
N VAL A 166 18.21 -5.50 -1.20
CA VAL A 166 19.54 -6.09 -0.95
C VAL A 166 19.60 -6.76 0.40
N ILE A 167 19.01 -6.11 1.42
CA ILE A 167 18.93 -6.65 2.79
C ILE A 167 18.08 -7.91 2.81
N ASN A 168 16.93 -7.91 2.12
CA ASN A 168 16.02 -9.05 2.05
C ASN A 168 15.69 -9.43 0.61
N PRO A 169 16.56 -10.17 -0.08
CA PRO A 169 16.33 -10.60 -1.47
C PRO A 169 15.10 -11.51 -1.64
N ALA A 170 14.57 -12.10 -0.56
CA ALA A 170 13.37 -12.93 -0.63
C ALA A 170 12.11 -12.15 -1.00
N LEU A 171 12.10 -10.82 -0.76
CA LEU A 171 11.02 -9.93 -1.17
C LEU A 171 10.99 -9.66 -2.69
N VAL A 172 12.03 -10.08 -3.42
CA VAL A 172 12.28 -9.60 -4.78
C VAL A 172 11.92 -10.65 -5.80
N LEU A 173 11.13 -10.24 -6.79
CA LEU A 173 10.92 -10.97 -8.05
C LEU A 173 11.47 -10.14 -9.21
N THR A 174 11.76 -10.83 -10.32
CA THR A 174 12.32 -10.19 -11.52
C THR A 174 11.37 -10.42 -12.71
N ASP A 175 11.08 -9.38 -13.48
CA ASP A 175 10.30 -9.49 -14.69
C ASP A 175 11.11 -10.13 -15.84
N SER A 176 10.46 -10.37 -16.99
CA SER A 176 11.08 -10.95 -18.18
C SER A 176 12.22 -10.08 -18.77
N ASN A 177 12.28 -8.80 -18.44
CA ASN A 177 13.30 -7.84 -18.86
C ASN A 177 14.41 -7.66 -17.83
N GLY A 178 14.38 -8.42 -16.74
CA GLY A 178 15.38 -8.37 -15.68
C GLY A 178 15.22 -7.23 -14.68
N LYS A 179 14.12 -6.47 -14.70
CA LYS A 179 13.83 -5.45 -13.69
C LYS A 179 13.34 -6.11 -12.40
N MET A 180 13.74 -5.55 -11.28
CA MET A 180 13.35 -6.02 -9.95
C MET A 180 12.09 -5.34 -9.44
N TYR A 181 11.24 -6.12 -8.77
CA TYR A 181 10.00 -5.68 -8.10
C TYR A 181 9.89 -6.35 -6.74
N TYR A 182 9.31 -5.65 -5.76
CA TYR A 182 8.81 -6.30 -4.56
C TYR A 182 7.69 -7.25 -4.97
N ASN A 183 7.64 -8.43 -4.35
CA ASN A 183 6.63 -9.46 -4.68
C ASN A 183 5.25 -9.04 -4.18
N PRO A 184 4.27 -8.73 -5.05
CA PRO A 184 2.96 -8.27 -4.59
C PRO A 184 2.16 -9.31 -3.81
N GLY A 185 2.49 -10.60 -3.97
CA GLY A 185 1.88 -11.70 -3.22
C GLY A 185 2.53 -11.96 -1.87
N ASP A 186 3.46 -11.12 -1.45
CA ASP A 186 4.23 -11.26 -0.22
C ASP A 186 3.78 -10.20 0.81
N GLN A 187 3.26 -10.65 1.95
CA GLN A 187 2.78 -9.75 3.00
C GLN A 187 3.88 -8.83 3.52
N ALA A 188 5.14 -9.31 3.60
CA ALA A 188 6.25 -8.47 4.03
C ALA A 188 6.59 -7.38 3.00
N SER A 189 6.36 -7.64 1.71
CA SER A 189 6.43 -6.61 0.67
C SER A 189 5.33 -5.56 0.83
N ILE A 190 4.10 -5.99 1.12
CA ILE A 190 2.98 -5.09 1.40
C ILE A 190 3.30 -4.24 2.63
N ASN A 191 3.73 -4.85 3.74
CA ASN A 191 4.09 -4.15 4.96
C ASN A 191 5.20 -3.11 4.73
N LEU A 192 6.26 -3.47 4.01
CA LEU A 192 7.35 -2.55 3.66
C LEU A 192 6.85 -1.30 2.90
N ILE A 193 5.90 -1.49 1.99
CA ILE A 193 5.32 -0.39 1.21
C ILE A 193 4.44 0.48 2.10
N VAL A 194 3.61 -0.14 2.95
CA VAL A 194 2.74 0.54 3.91
C VAL A 194 3.56 1.34 4.93
N ASP A 195 4.61 0.75 5.50
CA ASP A 195 5.50 1.42 6.45
C ASP A 195 6.22 2.61 5.81
N GLY A 196 6.69 2.46 4.56
CA GLY A 196 7.30 3.57 3.84
C GLY A 196 6.32 4.68 3.44
N ALA A 197 5.04 4.37 3.26
CA ALA A 197 4.01 5.38 3.05
C ALA A 197 3.62 6.07 4.36
N ALA A 198 3.51 5.30 5.44
CA ALA A 198 3.28 5.80 6.79
C ALA A 198 4.41 6.75 7.24
N GLU A 199 5.68 6.39 7.00
CA GLU A 199 6.85 7.24 7.29
C GLU A 199 6.71 8.63 6.65
N ILE A 200 6.20 8.72 5.42
CA ILE A 200 5.98 10.01 4.74
C ILE A 200 4.93 10.83 5.51
N VAL A 201 3.77 10.25 5.79
CA VAL A 201 2.65 10.98 6.41
C VAL A 201 2.91 11.32 7.89
N GLU A 202 3.70 10.51 8.59
CA GLU A 202 4.11 10.77 9.99
C GLU A 202 5.14 11.91 10.11
N ASN A 203 6.03 12.06 9.11
CA ASN A 203 7.17 12.98 9.21
C ASN A 203 7.06 14.23 8.33
N TYR A 204 6.12 14.28 7.39
CA TYR A 204 6.00 15.38 6.43
C TYR A 204 4.55 15.86 6.34
N ASP A 205 4.37 17.18 6.22
CA ASP A 205 3.05 17.80 6.07
C ASP A 205 2.53 17.73 4.63
N VAL A 206 2.43 16.50 4.11
CA VAL A 206 1.83 16.27 2.80
C VAL A 206 0.31 16.36 2.86
N ASP A 207 -0.32 16.89 1.82
CA ASP A 207 -1.79 16.94 1.68
C ASP A 207 -2.36 15.60 1.21
N GLY A 208 -1.55 14.79 0.53
CA GLY A 208 -1.97 13.49 0.04
C GLY A 208 -0.83 12.52 -0.20
N LEU A 209 -1.20 11.24 -0.28
CA LEU A 209 -0.37 10.16 -0.81
C LEU A 209 -0.97 9.68 -2.12
N HIS A 210 -0.16 9.53 -3.15
CA HIS A 210 -0.56 9.15 -4.50
C HIS A 210 0.20 7.91 -4.99
N MET A 211 -0.49 6.98 -5.65
CA MET A 211 0.12 5.90 -6.42
C MET A 211 -0.29 5.98 -7.89
N ASP A 212 0.58 5.49 -8.78
CA ASP A 212 0.28 5.32 -10.19
C ASP A 212 -0.24 3.91 -10.55
N ASP A 213 -0.14 3.49 -11.81
CA ASP A 213 -0.66 2.22 -12.32
C ASP A 213 0.37 1.07 -12.31
N TYR A 214 1.53 1.25 -11.68
CA TYR A 214 2.59 0.24 -11.66
C TYR A 214 2.44 -0.77 -10.52
N PHE A 215 1.42 -1.67 -10.62
CA PHE A 215 1.21 -2.79 -9.72
C PHE A 215 1.96 -4.03 -10.23
N TYR A 216 1.29 -5.03 -10.77
CA TYR A 216 1.98 -6.10 -11.49
C TYR A 216 2.53 -5.56 -12.81
N PRO A 217 3.78 -5.89 -13.22
CA PRO A 217 4.35 -5.36 -14.46
C PRO A 217 3.60 -5.84 -15.69
N ASP A 218 3.20 -7.12 -15.72
CA ASP A 218 2.40 -7.73 -16.78
C ASP A 218 1.86 -9.12 -16.37
N ALA A 219 1.06 -9.73 -17.26
CA ALA A 219 0.47 -11.04 -17.03
C ALA A 219 1.51 -12.19 -16.95
N SER A 220 2.67 -12.01 -17.56
CA SER A 220 3.76 -13.03 -17.60
C SER A 220 4.66 -12.99 -16.38
N PHE A 221 4.43 -12.08 -15.43
CA PHE A 221 5.23 -11.96 -14.22
C PHE A 221 5.33 -13.28 -13.45
N ASN A 222 6.54 -13.69 -13.12
CA ASN A 222 6.79 -15.02 -12.55
C ASN A 222 6.70 -15.02 -11.02
N ASP A 223 5.49 -15.09 -10.53
CA ASP A 223 5.12 -15.26 -9.13
C ASP A 223 4.50 -16.64 -8.83
N ASP A 224 4.73 -17.62 -9.72
CA ASP A 224 4.17 -18.99 -9.60
C ASP A 224 4.59 -19.67 -8.29
N GLY A 225 5.81 -19.42 -7.83
CA GLY A 225 6.28 -19.90 -6.53
C GLY A 225 5.39 -19.46 -5.39
N THR A 226 5.09 -18.17 -5.29
CA THR A 226 4.21 -17.59 -4.28
C THR A 226 2.76 -18.06 -4.48
N TYR A 227 2.24 -18.00 -5.72
CA TYR A 227 0.87 -18.43 -6.01
C TYR A 227 0.61 -19.89 -5.66
N SER A 228 1.62 -20.76 -5.77
CA SER A 228 1.47 -22.20 -5.47
C SER A 228 0.94 -22.47 -4.04
N TYR A 229 1.17 -21.57 -3.10
CA TYR A 229 0.69 -21.68 -1.72
C TYR A 229 -0.80 -21.27 -1.57
N PHE A 230 -1.27 -20.38 -2.46
CA PHE A 230 -2.62 -19.80 -2.37
C PHE A 230 -3.61 -20.30 -3.42
N LYS A 231 -3.16 -21.14 -4.36
CA LYS A 231 -3.97 -21.58 -5.52
C LYS A 231 -5.27 -22.29 -5.18
N SER A 232 -5.39 -22.85 -3.96
CA SER A 232 -6.61 -23.50 -3.48
C SER A 232 -7.64 -22.51 -2.88
N GLU A 233 -7.20 -21.28 -2.58
CA GLU A 233 -8.01 -20.26 -1.94
C GLU A 233 -8.69 -19.34 -2.97
N PHE A 234 -8.19 -19.34 -4.21
CA PHE A 234 -8.67 -18.47 -5.27
C PHE A 234 -9.09 -19.25 -6.51
N PRO A 235 -10.12 -18.79 -7.25
CA PRO A 235 -10.60 -19.47 -8.45
C PRO A 235 -9.53 -19.54 -9.56
N ASP A 236 -8.65 -18.56 -9.62
CA ASP A 236 -7.55 -18.48 -10.58
C ASP A 236 -6.44 -17.55 -10.08
N LYS A 237 -5.28 -17.56 -10.75
CA LYS A 237 -4.13 -16.72 -10.43
C LYS A 237 -4.42 -15.23 -10.57
N GLY A 238 -5.29 -14.83 -11.49
CA GLY A 238 -5.68 -13.44 -11.68
C GLY A 238 -6.49 -12.91 -10.49
N ALA A 239 -7.39 -13.72 -9.96
CA ALA A 239 -8.15 -13.37 -8.76
C ALA A 239 -7.23 -13.19 -7.54
N TRP A 240 -6.24 -14.11 -7.36
CA TRP A 240 -5.24 -13.97 -6.31
C TRP A 240 -4.37 -12.72 -6.47
N ARG A 241 -3.94 -12.40 -7.69
CA ARG A 241 -3.15 -11.17 -7.94
C ARG A 241 -3.95 -9.90 -7.62
N ARG A 242 -5.24 -9.85 -8.00
CA ARG A 242 -6.11 -8.71 -7.63
C ARG A 242 -6.27 -8.60 -6.12
N HIS A 243 -6.52 -9.70 -5.44
CA HIS A 243 -6.59 -9.72 -3.98
C HIS A 243 -5.33 -9.14 -3.32
N ASN A 244 -4.13 -9.45 -3.83
CA ASN A 244 -2.88 -8.91 -3.28
C ASN A 244 -2.81 -7.38 -3.45
N VAL A 245 -3.19 -6.86 -4.62
CA VAL A 245 -3.22 -5.41 -4.86
C VAL A 245 -4.32 -4.74 -4.04
N ASP A 246 -5.50 -5.34 -3.94
CA ASP A 246 -6.61 -4.86 -3.12
C ASP A 246 -6.22 -4.81 -1.63
N THR A 247 -5.47 -5.80 -1.16
CA THR A 247 -4.94 -5.84 0.20
C THR A 247 -4.00 -4.67 0.47
N LEU A 248 -3.08 -4.38 -0.47
CA LEU A 248 -2.20 -3.20 -0.33
C LEU A 248 -3.02 -1.91 -0.27
N VAL A 249 -3.94 -1.70 -1.21
CA VAL A 249 -4.72 -0.46 -1.29
C VAL A 249 -5.56 -0.24 -0.03
N LYS A 250 -6.28 -1.26 0.40
CA LYS A 250 -7.08 -1.21 1.63
C LYS A 250 -6.22 -0.96 2.87
N THR A 251 -5.07 -1.65 2.99
CA THR A 251 -4.18 -1.48 4.16
C THR A 251 -3.56 -0.07 4.19
N LEU A 252 -3.24 0.50 3.03
CA LEU A 252 -2.78 1.88 2.94
C LEU A 252 -3.86 2.86 3.39
N ASP A 253 -5.08 2.74 2.86
CA ASP A 253 -6.21 3.57 3.26
C ASP A 253 -6.40 3.58 4.79
N GLU A 254 -6.56 2.40 5.40
CA GLU A 254 -6.72 2.25 6.84
C GLU A 254 -5.54 2.83 7.64
N LYS A 255 -4.29 2.57 7.20
CA LYS A 255 -3.09 3.03 7.90
C LYS A 255 -2.92 4.54 7.82
N LEU A 256 -3.05 5.12 6.64
CA LEU A 256 -2.82 6.55 6.41
C LEU A 256 -3.84 7.40 7.17
N HIS A 257 -5.14 7.06 7.09
CA HIS A 257 -6.18 7.75 7.84
C HIS A 257 -6.08 7.56 9.36
N SER A 258 -5.49 6.45 9.82
CA SER A 258 -5.19 6.29 11.25
C SER A 258 -4.12 7.25 11.76
N ILE A 259 -3.24 7.75 10.89
CA ILE A 259 -2.17 8.72 11.22
C ILE A 259 -2.67 10.16 11.06
N LYS A 260 -3.26 10.47 9.90
CA LYS A 260 -3.74 11.79 9.53
C LYS A 260 -5.14 11.64 8.91
N PRO A 261 -6.23 11.80 9.70
CA PRO A 261 -7.60 11.55 9.23
C PRO A 261 -8.01 12.33 7.98
N GLU A 262 -7.41 13.51 7.76
CA GLU A 262 -7.68 14.38 6.60
C GLU A 262 -6.76 14.15 5.41
N ILE A 263 -5.85 13.18 5.45
CA ILE A 263 -4.95 12.86 4.33
C ILE A 263 -5.77 12.46 3.10
N GLN A 264 -5.37 12.89 1.92
CA GLN A 264 -5.99 12.42 0.69
C GLN A 264 -5.20 11.25 0.12
N PHE A 265 -5.75 10.06 0.14
CA PHE A 265 -5.15 8.90 -0.51
C PHE A 265 -5.80 8.63 -1.85
N GLY A 266 -5.02 8.56 -2.93
CA GLY A 266 -5.56 8.31 -4.24
C GLY A 266 -4.62 7.64 -5.22
N ILE A 267 -5.20 7.15 -6.31
CA ILE A 267 -4.50 6.33 -7.29
C ILE A 267 -4.83 6.80 -8.69
N SER A 268 -3.82 6.83 -9.58
CA SER A 268 -4.00 7.06 -11.01
C SER A 268 -3.85 5.75 -11.80
N PRO A 269 -4.93 4.94 -11.91
CA PRO A 269 -4.92 3.70 -12.67
C PRO A 269 -4.92 3.98 -14.17
N ARG A 270 -4.75 2.93 -15.00
CA ARG A 270 -5.00 3.02 -16.43
C ARG A 270 -6.42 3.51 -16.70
N GLY A 271 -6.59 4.30 -17.74
CA GLY A 271 -7.88 4.88 -18.12
C GLY A 271 -8.98 3.82 -18.39
N ILE A 272 -8.60 2.64 -18.90
CA ILE A 272 -9.51 1.50 -19.09
C ILE A 272 -9.40 0.57 -17.89
N TRP A 273 -10.49 0.38 -17.13
CA TRP A 273 -10.57 -0.65 -16.11
C TRP A 273 -10.70 -2.06 -16.72
N ALA A 274 -11.72 -2.26 -17.54
CA ALA A 274 -11.95 -3.44 -18.37
C ALA A 274 -12.78 -3.03 -19.59
N ASN A 275 -12.66 -3.78 -20.69
CA ASN A 275 -13.52 -3.57 -21.84
C ASN A 275 -14.89 -4.25 -21.61
N LYS A 276 -15.94 -3.69 -22.17
CA LYS A 276 -17.28 -4.27 -22.10
C LYS A 276 -17.38 -5.64 -22.78
N SER A 277 -16.50 -5.92 -23.74
CA SER A 277 -16.37 -7.25 -24.36
C SER A 277 -15.88 -8.31 -23.39
N ASP A 278 -15.09 -7.92 -22.37
CA ASP A 278 -14.45 -8.82 -21.41
C ASP A 278 -15.30 -8.94 -20.13
N MET A 279 -15.94 -7.84 -19.73
CA MET A 279 -16.79 -7.74 -18.54
C MET A 279 -17.97 -6.81 -18.81
N ALA A 280 -19.18 -7.22 -18.42
CA ALA A 280 -20.41 -6.45 -18.69
C ALA A 280 -20.38 -5.03 -18.09
N GLU A 281 -19.69 -4.84 -16.98
CA GLU A 281 -19.49 -3.57 -16.29
C GLU A 281 -18.37 -2.70 -16.90
N GLY A 282 -17.64 -3.21 -17.87
CA GLY A 282 -16.54 -2.53 -18.54
C GLY A 282 -16.99 -1.38 -19.43
N SER A 283 -16.04 -0.53 -19.84
CA SER A 283 -16.25 0.56 -20.78
C SER A 283 -16.36 0.06 -22.23
N ASP A 284 -16.99 0.83 -23.08
CA ASP A 284 -17.08 0.53 -24.53
C ASP A 284 -15.76 0.88 -25.24
N THR A 285 -14.76 0.05 -24.97
CA THR A 285 -13.36 0.20 -25.41
C THR A 285 -12.78 -1.15 -25.80
N ALA A 286 -11.60 -1.13 -26.44
CA ALA A 286 -10.88 -2.33 -26.88
C ALA A 286 -9.37 -2.31 -26.54
N GLY A 287 -8.97 -1.53 -25.55
CA GLY A 287 -7.58 -1.41 -25.10
C GLY A 287 -7.24 -2.33 -23.92
N GLY A 288 -5.99 -2.25 -23.44
CA GLY A 288 -5.55 -3.01 -22.26
C GLY A 288 -6.14 -2.47 -20.96
N GLY A 289 -6.99 -3.25 -20.30
CA GLY A 289 -7.62 -2.89 -19.03
C GLY A 289 -6.75 -3.18 -17.80
N SER A 290 -6.87 -2.36 -16.75
CA SER A 290 -6.12 -2.53 -15.50
C SER A 290 -6.52 -3.82 -14.77
N TYR A 291 -7.78 -4.19 -14.77
CA TYR A 291 -8.32 -5.38 -14.11
C TYR A 291 -7.70 -6.69 -14.63
N THR A 292 -7.49 -6.78 -15.95
CA THR A 292 -7.05 -8.02 -16.59
C THR A 292 -5.54 -8.09 -16.83
N THR A 293 -4.85 -6.96 -17.00
CA THR A 293 -3.45 -6.94 -17.43
C THR A 293 -2.46 -6.67 -16.31
N ILE A 294 -2.82 -5.84 -15.35
CA ILE A 294 -1.98 -5.48 -14.18
C ILE A 294 -2.67 -5.81 -12.86
N TYR A 295 -3.82 -6.49 -12.92
CA TYR A 295 -4.56 -7.02 -11.77
C TYR A 295 -4.97 -5.96 -10.74
N ALA A 296 -5.30 -4.76 -11.22
CA ALA A 296 -5.74 -3.63 -10.41
C ALA A 296 -7.25 -3.43 -10.56
N ASP A 297 -8.02 -3.75 -9.50
CA ASP A 297 -9.48 -3.54 -9.47
C ASP A 297 -9.84 -2.13 -9.04
N SER A 298 -9.41 -1.15 -9.83
CA SER A 298 -9.58 0.27 -9.53
C SER A 298 -11.06 0.70 -9.41
N ARG A 299 -11.99 0.00 -10.09
CA ARG A 299 -13.42 0.19 -9.89
C ARG A 299 -13.88 -0.33 -8.52
N GLY A 300 -13.35 -1.49 -8.10
CA GLY A 300 -13.61 -2.08 -6.78
C GLY A 300 -13.16 -1.16 -5.66
N TRP A 301 -12.01 -0.51 -5.76
CA TRP A 301 -11.49 0.42 -4.74
C TRP A 301 -12.42 1.62 -4.55
N VAL A 302 -12.94 2.21 -5.65
CA VAL A 302 -13.94 3.28 -5.60
C VAL A 302 -15.22 2.82 -4.91
N LYS A 303 -15.75 1.65 -5.28
CA LYS A 303 -17.01 1.14 -4.74
C LYS A 303 -16.93 0.75 -3.26
N ASN A 304 -15.74 0.42 -2.78
CA ASN A 304 -15.48 0.09 -1.36
C ASN A 304 -15.01 1.30 -0.54
N GLY A 305 -14.76 2.45 -1.17
CA GLY A 305 -14.26 3.65 -0.50
C GLY A 305 -12.84 3.50 0.06
N TRP A 306 -11.96 2.74 -0.63
CA TRP A 306 -10.56 2.53 -0.22
C TRP A 306 -9.61 3.59 -0.81
N VAL A 307 -10.15 4.61 -1.42
CA VAL A 307 -9.43 5.79 -1.91
C VAL A 307 -10.31 7.02 -1.77
N ASP A 308 -9.74 8.19 -1.49
CA ASP A 308 -10.46 9.46 -1.46
C ASP A 308 -10.67 10.03 -2.85
N TYR A 309 -9.77 9.72 -3.75
CA TYR A 309 -9.90 10.09 -5.16
C TYR A 309 -9.34 9.00 -6.08
N ILE A 310 -9.89 8.96 -7.28
CA ILE A 310 -9.41 8.16 -8.40
C ILE A 310 -9.08 9.08 -9.57
N MET A 311 -7.93 8.83 -10.23
CA MET A 311 -7.40 9.69 -11.29
C MET A 311 -7.01 8.88 -12.53
N PRO A 312 -7.98 8.28 -13.25
CA PRO A 312 -7.68 7.44 -14.40
C PRO A 312 -6.89 8.20 -15.47
N GLN A 313 -5.83 7.57 -15.98
CA GLN A 313 -4.93 8.12 -17.02
C GLN A 313 -5.61 7.99 -18.39
N ILE A 314 -6.40 9.00 -18.80
CA ILE A 314 -7.12 9.01 -20.07
C ILE A 314 -6.34 9.81 -21.11
N TYR A 315 -5.27 9.22 -21.62
CA TYR A 315 -4.30 9.87 -22.52
C TYR A 315 -4.65 9.75 -24.02
N TRP A 316 -5.94 9.60 -24.37
CA TRP A 316 -6.41 9.47 -25.73
C TRP A 316 -7.25 10.69 -26.13
N ASN A 317 -7.32 10.95 -27.44
CA ASN A 317 -8.14 12.03 -27.95
C ASN A 317 -9.62 11.63 -28.07
N ILE A 318 -10.49 12.62 -28.13
CA ILE A 318 -11.90 12.47 -28.44
C ILE A 318 -12.02 11.85 -29.85
N GLY A 319 -12.91 10.87 -30.01
CA GLY A 319 -13.12 10.14 -31.26
C GLY A 319 -12.08 9.04 -31.53
N TYR A 320 -11.19 8.68 -30.56
CA TYR A 320 -10.27 7.56 -30.75
C TYR A 320 -10.99 6.22 -30.55
N GLU A 321 -11.25 5.52 -31.65
CA GLU A 321 -12.13 4.35 -31.72
C GLU A 321 -11.88 3.26 -30.65
N ILE A 322 -10.62 3.03 -30.30
CA ILE A 322 -10.23 1.97 -29.35
C ILE A 322 -10.45 2.40 -27.89
N ALA A 323 -10.29 3.70 -27.61
CA ALA A 323 -10.35 4.25 -26.25
C ALA A 323 -10.73 5.74 -26.33
N ASP A 324 -11.99 6.02 -26.69
CA ASP A 324 -12.50 7.38 -26.77
C ASP A 324 -12.49 8.06 -25.40
N TYR A 325 -11.93 9.27 -25.37
CA TYR A 325 -11.81 10.07 -24.15
C TYR A 325 -13.18 10.31 -23.48
N THR A 326 -14.19 10.70 -24.26
CA THR A 326 -15.52 11.01 -23.73
C THR A 326 -16.21 9.77 -23.17
N VAL A 327 -16.06 8.63 -23.85
CA VAL A 327 -16.58 7.34 -23.37
C VAL A 327 -16.00 6.97 -22.03
N LEU A 328 -14.68 7.13 -21.87
CA LEU A 328 -13.99 6.82 -20.61
C LEU A 328 -14.33 7.80 -19.48
N CYS A 329 -14.40 9.10 -19.76
CA CYS A 329 -14.81 10.10 -18.76
C CYS A 329 -16.24 9.83 -18.25
N ASN A 330 -17.17 9.50 -19.13
CA ASN A 330 -18.54 9.16 -18.75
C ASN A 330 -18.59 7.87 -17.94
N TRP A 331 -17.84 6.84 -18.36
CA TRP A 331 -17.78 5.58 -17.62
C TRP A 331 -17.24 5.76 -16.19
N TRP A 332 -16.15 6.52 -16.01
CA TRP A 332 -15.62 6.82 -14.68
C TRP A 332 -16.55 7.70 -13.85
N SER A 333 -17.25 8.65 -14.50
CA SER A 333 -18.29 9.45 -13.87
C SER A 333 -19.41 8.57 -13.29
N ASP A 334 -19.83 7.54 -14.03
CA ASP A 334 -20.81 6.55 -13.54
C ASP A 334 -20.24 5.67 -12.41
N VAL A 335 -18.94 5.36 -12.46
CA VAL A 335 -18.28 4.59 -11.40
C VAL A 335 -18.28 5.35 -10.07
N VAL A 336 -17.92 6.63 -10.05
CA VAL A 336 -17.90 7.41 -8.80
C VAL A 336 -19.28 7.87 -8.35
N ASN A 337 -20.25 7.85 -9.22
CA ASN A 337 -21.59 8.33 -8.88
C ASN A 337 -22.20 7.57 -7.69
N GLY A 338 -22.62 8.34 -6.67
CA GLY A 338 -23.16 7.81 -5.42
C GLY A 338 -22.12 7.31 -4.42
N THR A 339 -20.84 7.67 -4.61
CA THR A 339 -19.74 7.48 -3.65
C THR A 339 -19.19 8.84 -3.22
N ASP A 340 -18.40 8.87 -2.16
CA ASP A 340 -17.68 10.07 -1.70
C ASP A 340 -16.33 10.28 -2.43
N VAL A 341 -15.91 9.30 -3.25
CA VAL A 341 -14.65 9.32 -4.00
C VAL A 341 -14.65 10.40 -5.06
N LYS A 342 -13.66 11.26 -5.08
CA LYS A 342 -13.52 12.31 -6.10
C LYS A 342 -12.95 11.74 -7.40
N LEU A 343 -13.48 12.16 -8.52
CA LEU A 343 -12.94 11.83 -9.83
C LEU A 343 -12.10 13.01 -10.35
N TYR A 344 -10.84 12.77 -10.57
CA TYR A 344 -9.95 13.63 -11.33
C TYR A 344 -9.58 12.93 -12.63
N ILE A 345 -9.34 13.66 -13.71
CA ILE A 345 -8.93 13.07 -14.98
C ILE A 345 -7.42 13.28 -15.16
N GLY A 346 -6.72 12.18 -15.37
CA GLY A 346 -5.31 12.20 -15.76
C GLY A 346 -5.16 12.52 -17.24
N GLU A 347 -4.49 13.65 -17.55
CA GLU A 347 -4.34 14.22 -18.88
C GLU A 347 -2.93 14.02 -19.44
N GLY A 348 -2.85 13.64 -20.72
CA GLY A 348 -1.57 13.38 -21.38
C GLY A 348 -0.98 14.63 -22.05
N ALA A 349 -0.50 15.62 -21.30
CA ALA A 349 0.16 16.80 -21.86
C ALA A 349 1.34 16.45 -22.80
N TYR A 350 2.06 15.36 -22.51
CA TYR A 350 3.17 14.87 -23.35
C TYR A 350 2.74 14.51 -24.79
N ARG A 351 1.46 14.21 -25.01
CA ARG A 351 0.94 13.93 -26.36
C ARG A 351 1.14 15.09 -27.32
N THR A 352 1.09 16.33 -26.81
CA THR A 352 1.26 17.53 -27.63
C THR A 352 2.69 17.74 -28.12
N THR A 353 3.65 17.04 -27.52
CA THR A 353 5.09 17.15 -27.86
C THR A 353 5.64 15.89 -28.53
N THR A 354 5.05 14.71 -28.28
CA THR A 354 5.61 13.43 -28.72
C THR A 354 4.74 12.63 -29.68
N SER A 355 3.43 12.94 -29.76
CA SER A 355 2.51 12.15 -30.59
C SER A 355 2.59 12.54 -32.07
N ALA A 356 2.65 11.51 -32.93
CA ALA A 356 2.55 11.67 -34.39
C ALA A 356 1.09 11.74 -34.89
N LEU A 357 0.09 11.56 -34.02
CA LEU A 357 -1.33 11.61 -34.38
C LEU A 357 -1.75 13.05 -34.68
N ALA A 358 -2.50 13.25 -35.75
CA ALA A 358 -2.97 14.56 -36.17
C ALA A 358 -3.78 15.31 -35.10
N ALA A 359 -4.54 14.57 -34.29
CA ALA A 359 -5.30 15.12 -33.16
C ALA A 359 -4.43 15.82 -32.12
N TRP A 360 -3.15 15.40 -31.96
CA TRP A 360 -2.22 15.93 -30.98
C TRP A 360 -1.16 16.87 -31.56
N SER A 361 -1.19 17.10 -32.89
CA SER A 361 -0.16 17.86 -33.57
C SER A 361 -0.47 19.37 -33.58
N GLY A 362 0.50 20.18 -33.11
CA GLY A 362 0.44 21.64 -33.14
C GLY A 362 -0.80 22.18 -32.40
N GLU A 363 -1.54 23.08 -33.03
CA GLU A 363 -2.75 23.71 -32.47
C GLU A 363 -3.84 22.70 -32.13
N ASN A 364 -3.95 21.60 -32.87
CA ASN A 364 -4.95 20.57 -32.60
C ASN A 364 -4.74 19.98 -31.19
N GLY A 365 -3.50 19.67 -30.79
CA GLY A 365 -3.22 19.14 -29.46
C GLY A 365 -3.56 20.11 -28.33
N THR A 366 -3.31 21.41 -28.53
CA THR A 366 -3.70 22.46 -27.58
C THR A 366 -5.23 22.55 -27.47
N ASN A 367 -5.94 22.48 -28.59
CA ASN A 367 -7.41 22.51 -28.62
C ASN A 367 -8.02 21.23 -28.06
N GLU A 368 -7.38 20.09 -28.25
CA GLU A 368 -7.79 18.81 -27.63
C GLU A 368 -7.77 18.90 -26.10
N LEU A 369 -6.64 19.33 -25.50
CA LEU A 369 -6.55 19.53 -24.04
C LEU A 369 -7.57 20.57 -23.54
N ARG A 370 -7.76 21.67 -24.28
CA ARG A 370 -8.81 22.65 -23.97
C ARG A 370 -10.19 22.00 -23.91
N THR A 371 -10.52 21.21 -24.93
CA THR A 371 -11.82 20.54 -25.04
C THR A 371 -12.00 19.51 -23.90
N HIS A 372 -10.94 18.79 -23.53
CA HIS A 372 -10.96 17.87 -22.39
C HIS A 372 -11.38 18.59 -21.10
N VAL A 373 -10.71 19.70 -20.76
CA VAL A 373 -11.00 20.47 -19.54
C VAL A 373 -12.42 21.03 -19.57
N LEU A 374 -12.83 21.65 -20.67
CA LEU A 374 -14.17 22.24 -20.80
C LEU A 374 -15.29 21.19 -20.72
N ASN A 375 -15.12 20.05 -21.38
CA ASN A 375 -16.08 18.94 -21.31
C ASN A 375 -16.20 18.39 -19.89
N GLY A 376 -15.08 18.24 -19.18
CA GLY A 376 -15.10 17.76 -17.81
C GLY A 376 -15.70 18.75 -16.82
N ARG A 377 -15.52 20.08 -17.04
CA ARG A 377 -16.21 21.10 -16.23
C ARG A 377 -17.73 20.99 -16.32
N ASN A 378 -18.26 20.52 -17.48
CA ASN A 378 -19.68 20.25 -17.68
C ASN A 378 -20.16 18.94 -17.02
N ASN A 379 -19.25 18.04 -16.60
CA ASN A 379 -19.61 16.81 -15.91
C ASN A 379 -19.61 17.06 -14.39
N PRO A 380 -20.74 16.86 -13.67
CA PRO A 380 -20.84 17.17 -12.25
C PRO A 380 -19.96 16.30 -11.37
N ASN A 381 -19.58 15.09 -11.83
CA ASN A 381 -18.79 14.14 -11.05
C ASN A 381 -17.28 14.31 -11.28
N ILE A 382 -16.84 15.06 -12.30
CA ILE A 382 -15.42 15.36 -12.51
C ILE A 382 -15.05 16.58 -11.67
N SER A 383 -14.11 16.40 -10.74
CA SER A 383 -13.70 17.41 -9.75
C SER A 383 -12.34 18.06 -10.06
N GLY A 384 -11.75 17.76 -11.22
CA GLY A 384 -10.49 18.36 -11.65
C GLY A 384 -9.65 17.47 -12.56
N TYR A 385 -8.40 17.87 -12.74
CA TYR A 385 -7.46 17.30 -13.71
C TYR A 385 -6.05 17.25 -13.12
N CYS A 386 -5.25 16.31 -13.65
CA CYS A 386 -3.81 16.29 -13.41
C CYS A 386 -3.09 16.00 -14.74
N PHE A 387 -2.05 16.77 -15.04
CA PHE A 387 -1.37 16.71 -16.33
C PHE A 387 -0.01 16.02 -16.23
N PHE A 388 0.25 15.05 -17.08
CA PHE A 388 1.51 14.34 -17.20
C PHE A 388 2.31 14.86 -18.40
N THR A 389 3.44 15.55 -18.20
CA THR A 389 4.15 15.99 -17.01
C THR A 389 4.55 17.47 -17.11
N TYR A 390 5.12 18.01 -16.03
CA TYR A 390 5.58 19.39 -15.93
C TYR A 390 6.48 19.84 -17.10
N ASN A 391 7.51 19.06 -17.47
CA ASN A 391 8.43 19.45 -18.54
C ASN A 391 7.78 19.61 -19.93
N ASN A 392 6.61 19.02 -20.16
CA ASN A 392 5.91 19.18 -21.44
C ASN A 392 5.35 20.59 -21.61
N PHE A 393 5.00 21.28 -20.53
CA PHE A 393 4.59 22.67 -20.57
C PHE A 393 5.76 23.60 -20.93
N LEU A 394 6.96 23.30 -20.44
CA LEU A 394 8.16 24.06 -20.81
C LEU A 394 8.56 23.82 -22.26
N ALA A 395 8.34 22.62 -22.77
CA ALA A 395 8.64 22.25 -24.15
C ALA A 395 7.62 22.77 -25.16
N ASN A 396 6.40 23.14 -24.73
CA ASN A 396 5.33 23.61 -25.58
C ASN A 396 4.63 24.84 -24.98
N SER A 397 5.05 26.04 -25.41
CA SER A 397 4.53 27.31 -24.92
C SER A 397 3.03 27.50 -25.17
N SER A 398 2.44 26.80 -26.15
CA SER A 398 1.00 26.91 -26.45
C SER A 398 0.17 26.26 -25.33
N ILE A 399 0.58 25.10 -24.79
CA ILE A 399 -0.13 24.48 -23.67
C ILE A 399 0.19 25.18 -22.34
N TYR A 400 1.38 25.80 -22.19
CA TYR A 400 1.67 26.67 -21.06
C TYR A 400 0.68 27.85 -21.01
N ALA A 401 0.54 28.59 -22.11
CA ALA A 401 -0.42 29.69 -22.23
C ALA A 401 -1.88 29.21 -22.08
N LEU A 402 -2.19 28.00 -22.54
CA LEU A 402 -3.51 27.40 -22.34
C LEU A 402 -3.84 27.23 -20.85
N MET A 403 -2.89 26.77 -20.02
CA MET A 403 -3.12 26.64 -18.58
C MET A 403 -3.39 28.01 -17.95
N GLN A 404 -2.60 29.02 -18.29
CA GLN A 404 -2.83 30.39 -17.82
C GLN A 404 -4.23 30.89 -18.20
N GLU A 405 -4.72 30.59 -19.41
CA GLU A 405 -6.06 30.94 -19.86
C GLU A 405 -7.16 30.18 -19.11
N LEU A 406 -7.02 28.86 -18.96
CA LEU A 406 -8.02 28.01 -18.30
C LEU A 406 -8.11 28.21 -16.79
N HIS A 407 -7.03 28.71 -16.17
CA HIS A 407 -6.91 28.87 -14.71
C HIS A 407 -6.96 30.35 -14.28
N THR A 408 -7.62 31.20 -15.04
CA THR A 408 -7.76 32.65 -14.76
C THR A 408 -8.57 32.99 -13.52
N THR A 409 -9.41 32.05 -13.04
CA THR A 409 -10.21 32.22 -11.83
C THR A 409 -9.61 31.41 -10.69
N ASP A 410 -9.66 31.98 -9.47
CA ASP A 410 -9.27 31.24 -8.29
C ASP A 410 -10.21 30.02 -8.10
N ALA A 411 -9.63 28.86 -7.89
CA ALA A 411 -10.34 27.66 -7.46
C ALA A 411 -9.55 27.02 -6.32
N ALA A 412 -10.24 26.73 -5.24
CA ALA A 412 -9.63 25.98 -4.14
C ALA A 412 -9.45 24.51 -4.55
N PRO A 413 -8.34 23.85 -4.21
CA PRO A 413 -8.24 22.41 -4.35
C PRO A 413 -9.25 21.73 -3.42
N PRO A 414 -9.84 20.58 -3.81
CA PRO A 414 -10.70 19.80 -2.94
C PRO A 414 -9.95 19.38 -1.67
N LYS A 415 -10.60 19.47 -0.52
CA LYS A 415 -10.05 19.00 0.77
C LYS A 415 -10.44 17.56 1.01
N GLY A 416 -9.66 16.84 1.80
CA GLY A 416 -10.00 15.51 2.32
C GLY A 416 -11.33 15.54 3.09
N VAL A 417 -12.04 14.42 3.09
CA VAL A 417 -13.30 14.27 3.83
C VAL A 417 -12.96 13.99 5.29
N ILE A 418 -13.26 14.93 6.19
CA ILE A 418 -13.22 14.65 7.62
C ILE A 418 -14.56 13.99 7.95
N GLU A 419 -14.59 12.69 8.25
CA GLU A 419 -15.75 12.11 8.90
C GLU A 419 -15.99 12.87 10.22
N ALA A 420 -17.15 13.49 10.36
CA ALA A 420 -17.54 14.16 11.58
C ALA A 420 -17.76 13.12 12.68
N SER A 421 -16.69 12.72 13.37
CA SER A 421 -16.79 12.03 14.66
C SER A 421 -17.38 13.04 15.66
N GLY A 422 -18.57 12.73 16.14
CA GLY A 422 -19.25 13.55 17.13
C GLY A 422 -18.36 13.82 18.34
N ASP A 423 -18.40 15.09 18.78
CA ASP A 423 -17.88 15.61 20.03
C ASP A 423 -16.34 15.56 20.24
N ALA A 424 -15.62 16.54 19.67
CA ALA A 424 -14.31 16.94 20.17
C ALA A 424 -14.45 18.04 21.24
N PRO A 425 -13.78 17.91 22.40
CA PRO A 425 -13.74 19.00 23.38
C PRO A 425 -12.82 20.12 22.89
N ALA A 426 -13.28 21.36 23.12
CA ALA A 426 -12.59 22.59 22.77
C ALA A 426 -11.15 22.63 23.32
N ILE A 427 -10.19 22.87 22.45
CA ILE A 427 -8.80 23.10 22.82
C ILE A 427 -8.67 24.54 23.32
N THR A 428 -8.39 24.70 24.60
CA THR A 428 -7.97 25.94 25.25
C THR A 428 -6.51 26.26 24.90
N GLU A 429 -6.28 27.54 24.75
CA GLU A 429 -5.09 28.25 24.36
C GLU A 429 -3.73 27.70 24.88
N THR A 430 -2.72 27.75 24.01
CA THR A 430 -1.30 27.50 24.27
C THR A 430 -0.70 28.54 25.23
N PRO A 431 0.16 28.17 26.17
CA PRO A 431 1.02 29.12 26.86
C PRO A 431 2.32 29.35 26.07
N GLU A 432 2.66 30.61 25.88
CA GLU A 432 3.96 31.09 25.39
C GLU A 432 5.11 30.56 26.25
N ILE A 433 6.14 30.02 25.61
CA ILE A 433 7.42 29.70 26.27
C ILE A 433 8.42 30.79 25.90
N SER A 434 8.83 31.53 26.91
CA SER A 434 9.89 32.54 26.86
C SER A 434 11.25 31.89 26.70
N GLU A 435 12.05 32.48 25.83
CA GLU A 435 13.50 32.23 25.71
C GLU A 435 14.24 32.47 27.02
N GLN A 436 15.11 31.52 27.42
CA GLN A 436 16.21 31.82 28.33
C GLN A 436 17.46 30.98 27.98
N GLU A 437 18.55 31.69 28.02
CA GLU A 437 19.90 31.51 27.55
C GLU A 437 20.66 30.24 28.00
N THR A 438 21.57 29.91 27.12
CA THR A 438 22.74 29.02 27.16
C THR A 438 23.62 29.12 28.42
N SER A 439 24.11 27.97 28.92
CA SER A 439 25.52 27.85 29.33
C SER A 439 25.96 26.38 29.50
N ASP A 440 27.05 26.04 28.82
CA ASP A 440 28.16 25.13 29.16
C ASP A 440 27.86 23.72 29.70
N ILE A 441 28.15 22.71 28.85
CA ILE A 441 28.62 21.40 29.32
C ILE A 441 29.80 20.95 28.43
N PRO A 442 30.91 20.48 29.09
CA PRO A 442 32.18 20.14 28.41
C PRO A 442 32.15 18.73 27.82
N GLY A 443 33.01 18.53 26.81
CA GLY A 443 33.20 17.38 25.99
C GLY A 443 33.31 16.03 26.69
N ILE A 444 32.79 15.01 26.01
CA ILE A 444 33.15 13.62 26.21
C ILE A 444 33.56 13.02 24.88
N SER A 445 34.73 12.42 24.92
CA SER A 445 35.46 11.77 23.82
C SER A 445 34.81 10.47 23.35
N GLU A 446 35.01 10.22 22.07
CA GLU A 446 35.15 8.95 21.33
C GLU A 446 34.61 7.63 21.91
N SER A 447 33.81 7.01 21.03
CA SER A 447 33.78 5.58 20.71
C SER A 447 33.61 4.54 21.83
N VAL A 448 32.47 3.85 21.80
CA VAL A 448 32.41 2.39 21.84
C VAL A 448 31.15 1.94 21.10
N VAL A 449 31.34 1.25 19.98
CA VAL A 449 30.31 0.43 19.35
C VAL A 449 30.06 -0.76 20.29
N PRO A 450 28.83 -1.00 20.75
CA PRO A 450 28.54 -2.24 21.46
C PRO A 450 28.57 -3.42 20.47
N ALA A 451 29.43 -4.39 20.76
CA ALA A 451 29.45 -5.69 20.10
C ALA A 451 28.08 -6.37 20.27
N ALA A 452 27.62 -7.04 19.22
CA ALA A 452 26.46 -7.91 19.27
C ALA A 452 26.56 -8.90 20.44
N PRO A 453 25.45 -9.20 21.13
CA PRO A 453 25.47 -10.18 22.20
C PRO A 453 25.79 -11.56 21.62
N GLU A 454 26.86 -12.17 22.13
CA GLU A 454 27.22 -13.55 21.87
C GLU A 454 26.09 -14.47 22.35
N ILE A 455 25.60 -15.30 21.43
CA ILE A 455 24.66 -16.39 21.74
C ILE A 455 25.44 -17.45 22.52
N PRO A 456 25.02 -17.85 23.72
CA PRO A 456 25.72 -18.91 24.45
C PRO A 456 25.58 -20.23 23.70
N SER A 457 26.69 -20.73 23.16
CA SER A 457 26.84 -22.11 22.73
C SER A 457 26.70 -23.01 23.98
N ILE A 458 25.72 -23.88 23.98
CA ILE A 458 25.58 -24.93 24.99
C ILE A 458 26.67 -25.98 24.70
N SER A 459 27.85 -25.77 25.24
CA SER A 459 28.84 -26.84 25.41
C SER A 459 28.63 -27.47 26.78
N ASP A 460 28.70 -28.81 26.84
CA ASP A 460 28.73 -29.62 28.04
C ASP A 460 29.49 -29.00 29.22
N GLY A 461 28.85 -28.93 30.35
CA GLY A 461 29.58 -28.71 31.60
C GLY A 461 28.79 -28.03 32.70
N SER A 462 28.25 -28.84 33.58
CA SER A 462 28.03 -28.59 35.03
C SER A 462 27.31 -27.29 35.41
N LEU A 463 26.01 -27.34 35.59
CA LEU A 463 25.28 -26.42 36.46
C LEU A 463 25.39 -26.89 37.89
N SER A 464 26.11 -26.08 38.68
CA SER A 464 26.20 -26.18 40.12
C SER A 464 24.85 -26.02 40.76
N SER A 465 24.47 -26.99 41.56
CA SER A 465 23.32 -26.98 42.45
C SER A 465 23.33 -25.78 43.39
N ASN A 466 22.33 -24.90 43.28
CA ASN A 466 21.88 -24.11 44.41
C ASN A 466 20.51 -24.62 44.84
N GLN A 467 20.51 -25.42 45.89
CA GLN A 467 19.34 -25.79 46.68
C GLN A 467 18.80 -24.57 47.41
N THR A 468 17.50 -24.29 47.28
CA THR A 468 16.67 -23.85 48.41
C THR A 468 15.27 -24.43 48.28
N SER A 469 15.01 -25.35 49.14
CA SER A 469 13.79 -25.74 49.88
C SER A 469 12.40 -25.57 49.25
N ASP A 470 11.72 -26.76 49.22
CA ASP A 470 10.30 -27.02 49.33
C ASP A 470 9.46 -26.91 48.06
N GLY A 471 9.40 -28.03 47.37
CA GLY A 471 8.45 -28.38 46.33
C GLY A 471 9.00 -29.49 45.43
N GLU A 472 9.19 -30.67 45.97
CA GLU A 472 9.51 -31.86 45.15
C GLU A 472 8.37 -32.12 44.16
N TYR A 473 8.48 -31.60 42.94
CA TYR A 473 7.64 -32.04 41.82
C TYR A 473 8.03 -33.49 41.52
N LYS A 474 7.29 -34.42 42.09
CA LYS A 474 7.40 -35.82 41.75
C LYS A 474 7.15 -35.94 40.25
N ASN A 475 8.18 -36.40 39.51
CA ASN A 475 8.04 -36.60 38.06
C ASN A 475 6.78 -37.44 37.79
N LYS A 476 5.77 -36.81 37.15
CA LYS A 476 4.48 -37.43 36.90
C LYS A 476 4.59 -38.52 35.84
N PHE A 477 5.50 -38.38 34.88
CA PHE A 477 5.63 -39.23 33.72
C PHE A 477 6.96 -40.00 33.75
N THR A 478 6.88 -41.33 33.60
CA THR A 478 8.03 -42.23 33.75
C THR A 478 8.85 -42.38 32.46
N ASP A 479 8.42 -41.83 31.36
CA ASP A 479 9.06 -41.88 30.03
C ASP A 479 9.77 -40.59 29.63
N MET A 480 10.01 -39.68 30.60
CA MET A 480 10.65 -38.39 30.38
C MET A 480 12.14 -38.35 30.63
N ASP A 481 12.78 -39.44 31.03
CA ASP A 481 14.19 -39.47 31.46
C ASP A 481 15.17 -38.94 30.41
N LYS A 482 14.94 -39.20 29.13
CA LYS A 482 15.72 -38.67 28.00
C LYS A 482 15.48 -37.20 27.73
N TYR A 483 14.42 -36.65 28.24
CA TYR A 483 13.93 -35.29 28.00
C TYR A 483 14.01 -34.42 29.25
N TRP A 484 15.08 -34.66 30.04
CA TRP A 484 15.34 -33.94 31.29
C TRP A 484 15.23 -32.41 31.11
N TRP A 485 15.62 -31.87 29.93
CA TRP A 485 15.57 -30.45 29.57
C TRP A 485 14.14 -29.92 29.43
N ALA A 486 13.13 -30.73 29.27
CA ALA A 486 11.71 -30.35 29.16
C ALA A 486 10.86 -30.88 30.34
N MET A 487 11.44 -31.62 31.25
CA MET A 487 10.73 -32.28 32.33
C MET A 487 9.96 -31.32 33.24
N ASP A 488 10.58 -30.21 33.63
CA ASP A 488 9.95 -29.20 34.49
C ASP A 488 8.78 -28.51 33.74
N ALA A 489 8.98 -28.20 32.48
CA ALA A 489 7.96 -27.60 31.65
C ALA A 489 6.72 -28.52 31.49
N VAL A 490 6.94 -29.81 31.24
CA VAL A 490 5.83 -30.79 31.10
C VAL A 490 5.12 -30.99 32.44
N ASN A 491 5.84 -31.08 33.56
CA ASN A 491 5.26 -31.23 34.90
C ASN A 491 4.46 -29.98 35.29
N GLU A 492 4.96 -28.79 35.05
CA GLU A 492 4.23 -27.52 35.30
C GLU A 492 2.95 -27.42 34.49
N LEU A 493 2.99 -27.67 33.17
CA LEU A 493 1.81 -27.65 32.32
C LEU A 493 0.81 -28.74 32.71
N ALA A 494 1.29 -29.92 33.13
CA ALA A 494 0.42 -30.98 33.58
C ALA A 494 -0.25 -30.67 34.93
N SER A 495 0.45 -30.00 35.85
CA SER A 495 -0.10 -29.53 37.12
C SER A 495 -1.21 -28.49 36.94
N LYS A 496 -1.07 -27.63 35.92
CA LYS A 496 -2.05 -26.62 35.53
C LYS A 496 -3.20 -27.19 34.67
N GLY A 497 -3.15 -28.47 34.33
CA GLY A 497 -4.16 -29.11 33.49
C GLY A 497 -4.15 -28.70 32.01
N ILE A 498 -3.12 -27.94 31.57
CA ILE A 498 -2.96 -27.50 30.20
C ILE A 498 -2.63 -28.68 29.28
N ILE A 499 -1.69 -29.54 29.73
CA ILE A 499 -1.29 -30.74 28.99
C ILE A 499 -1.66 -32.02 29.77
N LYS A 500 -1.95 -33.10 29.03
CA LYS A 500 -2.24 -34.42 29.63
C LYS A 500 -1.31 -35.47 29.05
N GLY A 501 -0.96 -36.47 29.84
CA GLY A 501 -0.26 -37.66 29.34
C GLY A 501 -1.16 -38.52 28.44
N ARG A 502 -0.56 -39.46 27.73
CA ARG A 502 -1.28 -40.54 27.03
C ARG A 502 -1.94 -41.52 28.03
N SER A 503 -1.31 -41.61 29.21
CA SER A 503 -1.88 -42.33 30.38
C SER A 503 -1.60 -41.50 31.64
N GLU A 504 -1.93 -42.02 32.82
CA GLU A 504 -1.62 -41.37 34.09
C GLU A 504 -0.12 -41.23 34.34
N THR A 505 0.72 -42.10 33.77
CA THR A 505 2.15 -42.22 34.03
C THR A 505 3.03 -42.10 32.78
N THR A 506 2.47 -41.98 31.57
CA THR A 506 3.24 -41.83 30.31
C THR A 506 2.86 -40.57 29.58
N PHE A 507 3.86 -39.84 29.09
CA PHE A 507 3.69 -38.61 28.28
C PHE A 507 3.76 -38.88 26.80
N ASP A 508 4.55 -39.86 26.35
CA ASP A 508 4.86 -40.19 24.97
C ASP A 508 5.55 -39.04 24.21
N PRO A 509 6.75 -38.61 24.68
CA PRO A 509 7.42 -37.37 24.26
C PRO A 509 7.80 -37.34 22.78
N ASP A 510 8.14 -38.50 22.17
CA ASP A 510 8.55 -38.61 20.77
C ASP A 510 7.37 -38.64 19.78
N ALA A 511 6.16 -38.91 20.27
CA ALA A 511 4.99 -38.95 19.40
C ALA A 511 4.77 -37.56 18.77
N TYR A 512 4.42 -37.55 17.50
CA TYR A 512 4.02 -36.32 16.83
C TYR A 512 2.66 -35.82 17.34
N ILE A 513 2.48 -34.51 17.33
CA ILE A 513 1.23 -33.85 17.76
C ILE A 513 0.40 -33.46 16.53
N THR A 514 -0.93 -33.55 16.65
CA THR A 514 -1.82 -33.13 15.58
C THR A 514 -2.05 -31.62 15.56
N ARG A 515 -2.54 -31.10 14.45
CA ARG A 515 -2.95 -29.68 14.32
C ARG A 515 -4.04 -29.35 15.34
N ALA A 516 -5.00 -30.25 15.55
CA ALA A 516 -6.04 -30.09 16.57
C ALA A 516 -5.43 -29.98 17.98
N ASP A 517 -4.57 -30.92 18.36
CA ASP A 517 -3.94 -30.92 19.69
C ASP A 517 -3.13 -29.64 19.92
N ASN A 518 -2.31 -29.21 18.95
CA ASN A 518 -1.54 -27.98 19.06
C ASN A 518 -2.43 -26.75 19.26
N THR A 519 -3.53 -26.65 18.49
CA THR A 519 -4.48 -25.52 18.62
C THR A 519 -5.16 -25.51 19.97
N VAL A 520 -5.61 -26.68 20.44
CA VAL A 520 -6.22 -26.83 21.76
C VAL A 520 -5.26 -26.39 22.89
N LEU A 521 -4.00 -26.80 22.83
CA LEU A 521 -2.99 -26.40 23.84
C LEU A 521 -2.72 -24.90 23.81
N LEU A 522 -2.64 -24.33 22.62
CA LEU A 522 -2.39 -22.89 22.42
C LEU A 522 -3.54 -22.05 23.00
N LEU A 523 -4.80 -22.39 22.70
CA LEU A 523 -5.93 -21.65 23.26
C LEU A 523 -6.07 -21.83 24.76
N ARG A 524 -5.80 -23.02 25.28
CA ARG A 524 -5.85 -23.29 26.73
C ARG A 524 -4.80 -22.54 27.53
N VAL A 525 -3.57 -22.44 27.02
CA VAL A 525 -2.52 -21.69 27.72
C VAL A 525 -2.83 -20.19 27.77
N LEU A 526 -3.52 -19.67 26.77
CA LEU A 526 -3.93 -18.27 26.66
C LEU A 526 -5.33 -17.98 27.25
N ASP A 527 -6.00 -19.00 27.76
CA ASP A 527 -7.39 -18.93 28.27
C ASP A 527 -8.36 -18.27 27.25
N LYS A 528 -8.21 -18.65 25.95
CA LYS A 528 -9.00 -18.09 24.87
C LYS A 528 -10.21 -18.93 24.53
N THR A 529 -11.37 -18.28 24.51
CA THR A 529 -12.65 -18.86 24.07
C THR A 529 -13.39 -17.83 23.22
N ALA A 530 -14.23 -18.29 22.29
CA ALA A 530 -15.13 -17.44 21.53
C ALA A 530 -16.41 -18.22 21.18
N GLU A 531 -17.54 -17.51 21.16
CA GLU A 531 -18.78 -18.05 20.62
C GLU A 531 -18.68 -18.11 19.09
N PHE A 532 -19.12 -19.20 18.49
CA PHE A 532 -19.13 -19.37 17.03
C PHE A 532 -20.43 -20.02 16.56
N SER A 533 -20.83 -19.72 15.34
CA SER A 533 -22.03 -20.31 14.70
C SER A 533 -21.69 -21.38 13.68
N GLU A 534 -20.43 -21.38 13.17
CA GLU A 534 -19.97 -22.30 12.14
C GLU A 534 -18.54 -22.75 12.44
N ASN A 535 -18.24 -24.01 12.13
CA ASN A 535 -16.89 -24.58 12.23
C ASN A 535 -16.34 -24.93 10.84
N PHE A 536 -15.14 -25.50 10.78
CA PHE A 536 -14.63 -26.12 9.56
C PHE A 536 -15.43 -27.39 9.22
N ALA A 537 -15.52 -27.69 7.92
CA ALA A 537 -16.39 -28.77 7.43
C ALA A 537 -15.94 -30.16 7.89
N ASP A 538 -14.68 -30.34 8.23
CA ASP A 538 -14.03 -31.56 8.72
C ASP A 538 -13.88 -31.61 10.25
N VAL A 539 -14.46 -30.66 10.97
CA VAL A 539 -14.43 -30.57 12.44
C VAL A 539 -15.84 -30.87 12.96
N TYR A 540 -16.04 -32.09 13.44
CA TYR A 540 -17.37 -32.59 13.79
C TYR A 540 -17.76 -32.28 15.21
N GLU A 541 -19.03 -31.94 15.42
CA GLU A 541 -19.61 -31.74 16.75
C GLU A 541 -19.43 -33.03 17.59
N GLY A 542 -18.96 -32.83 18.83
CA GLY A 542 -18.65 -33.94 19.74
C GLY A 542 -17.17 -34.35 19.74
N SER A 543 -16.34 -33.85 18.82
CA SER A 543 -14.88 -33.97 18.90
C SER A 543 -14.38 -33.15 20.11
N TYR A 544 -13.35 -33.64 20.82
CA TYR A 544 -12.80 -32.96 21.99
C TYR A 544 -12.18 -31.61 21.68
N TYR A 545 -11.89 -31.33 20.43
CA TYR A 545 -11.30 -30.08 19.89
C TYR A 545 -12.33 -29.17 19.21
N TYR A 546 -13.62 -29.53 19.18
CA TYR A 546 -14.65 -28.83 18.41
C TYR A 546 -14.77 -27.36 18.80
N ASN A 547 -14.82 -27.10 20.11
CA ASN A 547 -14.99 -25.75 20.63
C ASN A 547 -13.75 -24.88 20.42
N GLU A 548 -12.57 -25.43 20.68
CA GLU A 548 -11.31 -24.71 20.53
C GLU A 548 -11.02 -24.38 19.05
N ILE A 549 -11.26 -25.31 18.12
CA ILE A 549 -11.04 -25.01 16.70
C ILE A 549 -12.09 -24.03 16.17
N GLY A 550 -13.35 -24.13 16.59
CA GLY A 550 -14.38 -23.14 16.24
C GLY A 550 -14.04 -21.75 16.76
N ALA A 551 -13.56 -21.65 18.00
CA ALA A 551 -13.06 -20.41 18.57
C ALA A 551 -11.83 -19.87 17.80
N ALA A 552 -10.87 -20.74 17.46
CA ALA A 552 -9.68 -20.35 16.69
C ALA A 552 -10.03 -19.82 15.29
N LYS A 553 -11.09 -20.37 14.65
CA LYS A 553 -11.60 -19.88 13.37
C LYS A 553 -12.15 -18.46 13.48
N VAL A 554 -13.05 -18.23 14.43
CA VAL A 554 -13.69 -16.90 14.63
C VAL A 554 -12.68 -15.84 15.06
N LEU A 555 -11.71 -16.21 15.90
CA LEU A 555 -10.63 -15.31 16.34
C LEU A 555 -9.58 -15.06 15.26
N GLY A 556 -9.69 -15.65 14.06
CA GLY A 556 -8.72 -15.50 12.97
C GLY A 556 -7.35 -16.15 13.24
N ILE A 557 -7.24 -16.99 14.28
CA ILE A 557 -6.01 -17.72 14.63
C ILE A 557 -5.78 -18.85 13.62
N ALA A 558 -6.84 -19.56 13.24
CA ALA A 558 -6.81 -20.66 12.28
C ALA A 558 -7.58 -20.30 11.01
N SER A 559 -6.90 -20.31 9.86
CA SER A 559 -7.50 -20.06 8.54
C SER A 559 -7.90 -21.35 7.80
N GLY A 560 -7.58 -22.54 8.35
CA GLY A 560 -7.78 -23.83 7.70
C GLY A 560 -6.73 -24.15 6.63
N VAL A 561 -7.00 -25.23 5.88
CA VAL A 561 -6.12 -25.75 4.79
C VAL A 561 -6.78 -25.61 3.41
N GLY A 562 -7.84 -24.82 3.30
CA GLY A 562 -8.64 -24.64 2.10
C GLY A 562 -9.98 -25.41 2.16
N ASN A 563 -10.90 -25.06 1.25
CA ASN A 563 -12.25 -25.68 1.14
C ASN A 563 -13.04 -25.73 2.47
N ASN A 564 -12.84 -24.74 3.33
CA ASN A 564 -13.38 -24.71 4.69
C ASN A 564 -13.00 -25.94 5.54
N CYS A 565 -11.83 -26.55 5.31
CA CYS A 565 -11.30 -27.67 6.09
C CYS A 565 -10.14 -27.20 6.98
N PHE A 566 -9.99 -27.81 8.15
CA PHE A 566 -8.92 -27.55 9.12
C PHE A 566 -7.81 -28.60 9.08
N ASP A 567 -8.14 -29.83 8.69
CA ASP A 567 -7.31 -31.04 8.73
C ASP A 567 -6.85 -31.37 10.17
N PRO A 568 -7.79 -31.66 11.10
CA PRO A 568 -7.52 -31.76 12.53
C PRO A 568 -6.53 -32.87 12.90
N ASP A 569 -6.53 -33.97 12.16
CA ASP A 569 -5.73 -35.17 12.43
C ASP A 569 -4.34 -35.12 11.76
N ALA A 570 -4.09 -34.16 10.89
CA ALA A 570 -2.76 -33.99 10.30
C ALA A 570 -1.72 -33.66 11.37
N VAL A 571 -0.52 -34.21 11.22
CA VAL A 571 0.60 -33.86 12.09
C VAL A 571 1.02 -32.41 11.82
N VAL A 572 1.20 -31.62 12.89
CA VAL A 572 1.59 -30.22 12.76
C VAL A 572 3.10 -30.10 12.46
N MET A 573 3.45 -29.31 11.43
CA MET A 573 4.83 -28.94 11.18
C MET A 573 5.29 -27.85 12.15
N ARG A 574 6.61 -27.77 12.43
CA ARG A 574 7.16 -26.76 13.32
C ARG A 574 6.87 -25.33 12.85
N GLN A 575 6.88 -25.07 11.54
CA GLN A 575 6.49 -23.78 10.97
C GLN A 575 5.01 -23.45 11.15
N ASP A 576 4.11 -24.44 11.10
CA ASP A 576 2.68 -24.26 11.30
C ASP A 576 2.37 -23.98 12.78
N MET A 577 3.06 -24.69 13.68
CA MET A 577 2.99 -24.45 15.11
C MET A 577 3.34 -22.98 15.43
N ALA A 578 4.45 -22.49 14.86
CA ALA A 578 4.88 -21.10 15.03
C ALA A 578 3.85 -20.11 14.43
N THR A 579 3.27 -20.41 13.26
CA THR A 579 2.31 -19.56 12.59
C THR A 579 1.01 -19.38 13.39
N LEU A 580 0.47 -20.46 13.95
CA LEU A 580 -0.73 -20.39 14.79
C LEU A 580 -0.45 -19.58 16.07
N ALA A 581 0.70 -19.80 16.71
CA ALA A 581 1.09 -19.05 17.89
C ALA A 581 1.32 -17.57 17.61
N TYR A 582 2.03 -17.23 16.53
CA TYR A 582 2.32 -15.85 16.14
C TYR A 582 1.04 -15.02 15.97
N ARG A 583 0.04 -15.57 15.28
CA ARG A 583 -1.23 -14.87 15.05
C ARG A 583 -1.90 -14.47 16.37
N VAL A 584 -2.07 -15.41 17.28
CA VAL A 584 -2.74 -15.11 18.56
C VAL A 584 -1.88 -14.24 19.48
N LEU A 585 -0.57 -14.47 19.54
CA LEU A 585 0.32 -13.71 20.42
C LEU A 585 0.50 -12.26 19.97
N THR A 586 0.44 -12.01 18.65
CA THR A 586 0.44 -10.65 18.09
C THR A 586 -0.88 -9.94 18.40
N GLN A 587 -2.02 -10.61 18.27
CA GLN A 587 -3.33 -10.07 18.66
C GLN A 587 -3.40 -9.71 20.15
N GLU A 588 -2.70 -10.46 20.99
CA GLU A 588 -2.58 -10.19 22.44
C GLU A 588 -1.52 -9.15 22.80
N GLY A 589 -0.81 -8.59 21.81
CA GLY A 589 0.28 -7.65 22.02
C GLY A 589 1.51 -8.27 22.72
N LEU A 590 1.61 -9.60 22.75
CA LEU A 590 2.72 -10.34 23.36
C LEU A 590 3.90 -10.52 22.41
N LEU A 591 3.67 -10.46 21.11
CA LEU A 591 4.69 -10.42 20.07
C LEU A 591 4.52 -9.18 19.20
N THR A 592 5.65 -8.69 18.65
CA THR A 592 5.61 -7.61 17.66
C THR A 592 5.01 -8.12 16.34
N SER A 593 4.25 -7.28 15.66
CA SER A 593 3.73 -7.54 14.32
C SER A 593 4.79 -7.44 13.23
N ILE A 594 5.99 -6.94 13.53
CA ILE A 594 7.11 -6.78 12.59
C ILE A 594 8.35 -7.45 13.17
N PRO A 595 8.48 -8.78 13.03
CA PRO A 595 9.62 -9.50 13.54
C PRO A 595 10.87 -9.28 12.68
N ASN A 596 12.03 -9.25 13.33
CA ASN A 596 13.31 -9.22 12.64
C ASN A 596 13.62 -10.60 12.02
N THR A 597 13.34 -10.79 10.73
CA THR A 597 13.58 -12.08 10.05
C THR A 597 15.07 -12.44 9.90
N ALA A 598 15.99 -11.50 10.13
CA ALA A 598 17.44 -11.77 10.09
C ALA A 598 17.89 -12.74 11.19
N VAL A 599 17.13 -12.90 12.26
CA VAL A 599 17.39 -13.91 13.30
C VAL A 599 17.38 -15.34 12.77
N LEU A 600 16.71 -15.58 11.64
CA LEU A 600 16.67 -16.88 10.98
C LEU A 600 17.94 -17.19 10.18
N ASN A 601 18.79 -16.22 9.87
CA ASN A 601 19.97 -16.41 9.05
C ASN A 601 21.07 -17.29 9.70
N VAL A 602 20.95 -17.55 10.99
CA VAL A 602 21.85 -18.47 11.72
C VAL A 602 21.55 -19.94 11.41
N PHE A 603 20.38 -20.25 10.84
CA PHE A 603 19.98 -21.61 10.55
C PHE A 603 20.28 -21.97 9.09
N THR A 604 20.95 -23.09 8.89
CA THR A 604 21.39 -23.56 7.57
C THR A 604 20.23 -23.94 6.63
N ASP A 605 19.08 -24.27 7.20
CA ASP A 605 17.85 -24.66 6.52
C ASP A 605 16.77 -23.57 6.52
N ALA A 606 17.10 -22.33 6.88
CA ALA A 606 16.16 -21.20 6.89
C ALA A 606 15.47 -20.97 5.53
N ALA A 607 16.13 -21.35 4.43
CA ALA A 607 15.55 -21.29 3.07
C ALA A 607 14.39 -22.28 2.85
N GLN A 608 14.24 -23.30 3.71
CA GLN A 608 13.15 -24.27 3.65
C GLN A 608 11.89 -23.81 4.40
N ILE A 609 11.97 -22.70 5.16
CA ILE A 609 10.81 -22.11 5.83
C ILE A 609 9.88 -21.60 4.73
N ASP A 610 8.66 -22.09 4.74
CA ASP A 610 7.63 -21.61 3.81
C ASP A 610 7.33 -20.13 4.12
N PHE A 611 7.03 -19.42 3.07
CA PHE A 611 6.89 -17.98 3.10
C PHE A 611 5.91 -17.50 4.20
N TYR A 612 4.70 -18.12 4.26
CA TYR A 612 3.66 -17.78 5.25
C TYR A 612 4.10 -17.94 6.71
N ALA A 613 5.15 -18.73 6.96
CA ALA A 613 5.63 -19.05 8.30
C ALA A 613 6.89 -18.26 8.70
N ARG A 614 7.51 -17.53 7.75
CA ARG A 614 8.82 -16.92 7.97
C ARG A 614 8.81 -15.86 9.06
N GLU A 615 7.84 -14.97 9.06
CA GLU A 615 7.66 -13.97 10.11
C GLU A 615 7.32 -14.60 11.46
N ALA A 616 6.40 -15.57 11.43
CA ALA A 616 6.01 -16.30 12.62
C ALA A 616 7.18 -17.03 13.26
N MET A 617 8.00 -17.72 12.45
CA MET A 617 9.19 -18.39 12.94
C MET A 617 10.24 -17.40 13.45
N ALA A 618 10.44 -16.27 12.74
CA ALA A 618 11.36 -15.21 13.20
C ALA A 618 10.92 -14.63 14.54
N ALA A 619 9.64 -14.26 14.67
CA ALA A 619 9.09 -13.74 15.91
C ALA A 619 9.23 -14.75 17.08
N CYS A 620 8.95 -16.02 16.81
CA CYS A 620 9.09 -17.07 17.83
C CYS A 620 10.55 -17.32 18.20
N VAL A 621 11.49 -17.19 17.29
CA VAL A 621 12.93 -17.30 17.55
C VAL A 621 13.43 -16.09 18.36
N ASP A 622 13.07 -14.89 17.91
CA ASP A 622 13.47 -13.63 18.57
C ASP A 622 12.94 -13.54 20.00
N ALA A 623 11.71 -13.96 20.22
CA ALA A 623 11.09 -14.05 21.54
C ALA A 623 11.59 -15.24 22.40
N GLY A 624 12.50 -16.07 21.88
CA GLY A 624 13.00 -17.24 22.59
C GLY A 624 11.97 -18.37 22.76
N LEU A 625 10.84 -18.30 22.07
CA LEU A 625 9.81 -19.35 22.11
C LEU A 625 10.25 -20.60 21.37
N MET A 626 11.02 -20.45 20.30
CA MET A 626 11.54 -21.51 19.46
C MET A 626 13.06 -21.38 19.32
N SER A 627 13.76 -22.49 19.25
CA SER A 627 15.20 -22.55 18.96
C SER A 627 15.49 -23.62 17.92
N GLY A 628 16.64 -23.52 17.26
CA GLY A 628 17.15 -24.56 16.37
C GLY A 628 17.74 -25.76 17.12
N TYR A 629 18.24 -26.70 16.35
CA TYR A 629 18.94 -27.89 16.83
C TYR A 629 20.46 -27.65 16.88
N GLY A 630 21.18 -28.57 17.53
CA GLY A 630 22.63 -28.45 17.71
C GLY A 630 23.46 -28.50 16.41
N ASP A 631 22.84 -28.80 15.26
CA ASP A 631 23.44 -28.78 13.91
C ASP A 631 23.18 -27.47 13.14
N ASN A 632 22.71 -26.44 13.82
CA ASN A 632 22.31 -25.15 13.25
C ASN A 632 21.14 -25.25 12.23
N THR A 633 20.25 -26.23 12.39
CA THR A 633 18.98 -26.29 11.66
C THR A 633 17.83 -25.86 12.55
N ILE A 634 16.74 -25.34 11.95
CA ILE A 634 15.47 -25.04 12.65
C ILE A 634 14.38 -26.05 12.28
N ASN A 635 14.62 -26.86 11.25
CA ASN A 635 13.76 -27.92 10.72
C ASN A 635 12.31 -27.46 10.51
N PRO A 636 12.03 -26.47 9.67
CA PRO A 636 10.72 -25.83 9.57
C PRO A 636 9.61 -26.78 9.13
N LYS A 637 9.92 -27.70 8.22
CA LYS A 637 9.01 -28.73 7.67
C LYS A 637 8.99 -30.02 8.47
N GLY A 638 9.80 -30.10 9.52
CA GLY A 638 9.78 -31.24 10.43
C GLY A 638 8.51 -31.28 11.26
N ASN A 639 8.01 -32.48 11.50
CA ASN A 639 6.87 -32.71 12.37
C ASN A 639 7.25 -32.36 13.82
N ALA A 640 6.40 -31.59 14.50
CA ALA A 640 6.63 -31.25 15.89
C ALA A 640 6.28 -32.41 16.81
N SER A 641 7.20 -32.77 17.70
CA SER A 641 6.96 -33.77 18.73
C SER A 641 6.20 -33.20 19.92
N ARG A 642 5.55 -34.05 20.69
CA ARG A 642 4.79 -33.67 21.89
C ARG A 642 5.66 -32.93 22.91
N VAL A 643 6.90 -33.35 23.09
CA VAL A 643 7.81 -32.69 24.02
C VAL A 643 8.26 -31.31 23.53
N GLU A 644 8.49 -31.13 22.22
CA GLU A 644 8.82 -29.85 21.64
C GLU A 644 7.67 -28.85 21.76
N VAL A 645 6.42 -29.31 21.47
CA VAL A 645 5.24 -28.46 21.65
C VAL A 645 5.00 -28.15 23.12
N ALA A 646 5.19 -29.09 24.05
CA ALA A 646 5.08 -28.81 25.46
C ALA A 646 6.04 -27.71 25.91
N LEU A 647 7.31 -27.78 25.50
CA LEU A 647 8.28 -26.73 25.80
C LEU A 647 7.89 -25.37 25.18
N PHE A 648 7.42 -25.37 23.94
CA PHE A 648 6.94 -24.19 23.27
C PHE A 648 5.75 -23.54 24.00
N ILE A 649 4.73 -24.32 24.35
CA ILE A 649 3.56 -23.86 25.13
C ILE A 649 3.96 -23.39 26.54
N HIS A 650 4.93 -24.06 27.18
CA HIS A 650 5.43 -23.62 28.45
C HIS A 650 6.10 -22.24 28.36
N ARG A 651 6.95 -22.01 27.36
CA ARG A 651 7.54 -20.69 27.11
C ARG A 651 6.50 -19.60 26.88
N ILE A 652 5.43 -19.89 26.13
CA ILE A 652 4.27 -18.98 25.99
C ILE A 652 3.65 -18.70 27.37
N SER A 653 3.47 -19.71 28.22
CA SER A 653 2.90 -19.54 29.57
C SER A 653 3.74 -18.60 30.47
N GLN A 654 5.03 -18.45 30.21
CA GLN A 654 5.91 -17.54 30.94
C GLN A 654 5.80 -16.09 30.46
N MET A 655 5.33 -15.85 29.23
CA MET A 655 5.09 -14.50 28.70
C MET A 655 3.80 -13.86 29.28
N ILE A 656 2.86 -14.67 29.74
CA ILE A 656 1.55 -14.22 30.22
C ILE A 656 1.59 -13.80 31.71
N LYS A 657 2.67 -14.12 32.40
CA LYS A 657 2.88 -13.70 33.81
C LYS A 657 3.30 -12.23 33.83
#